data_3112d79d1a3c24b0499c9de926b24189
#
_entry.id   3112d79d1a3c24b0499c9de926b24189
#
_cell.length_a   1.000
_cell.length_b   1.000
_cell.length_c   1.000
_cell.angle_alpha   90.00
_cell.angle_beta   90.00
_cell.angle_gamma   90.00
#
_symmetry.space_group_name_H-M   'P 1'
#
loop_
_entity.id
_entity.type
_entity.pdbx_description
1 polymer ?
#
loop_
_entity_poly.entity_id
_entity_poly.type
_entity_poly.pdbx_seq_one_letter_code
_entity_poly.pdbx_strand_id
1 'polypeptide(L)'
;MRKLGLLRDIDLALHLPLRYEDETRITRLSDAREGDTVQLEGTVTASEVQLGPRRQWLVTLHDGSGECVLRFFSFYPSQQQMVRVGVRIRARGEVRGGLWGRTMMHPQVQSADADLPTDLTPVYPTGAGLPQPYLRRAVARALTRADLSETLPPAALARQPVLAAWPLRQALALLHRPTPEVAIADLEERTHPAWQRLKAEELLAQQLSQLTAKREREHLRAPVLRPARTAALPLHEQLLAALPFALTGAQHRVTQEIAHDLTRPAPMHRLLQGDVGSGKTVVAALAAAWAMGAGWQCALMAPTEILAEQHFRKLIVWLEPLLTPLGLTVAWLTGSQKKKERAAMLALIESGAAALVVGTHAVIQAQVKFKNLALAIIDEQHRFGVAQRLALRDKLDDAGQEPHLLMMSATPIPRTLAMSYYADLDVSTLDELPPGRTPIVTKVVSDSRREQVIERIRAQVDQGRQVYWVCPLIEESEALDLSNATATHAELSEALPGVMIGLLHSRMAPAEKKAVMDLFTDGLVAVLVSTTVIEVGVDVPNASLMVIEHAERFGLSQLHQLRGRVGRGAAASACVLLYSQPDGGRLSEASRERLKAMAETNDGFEIARRDLEIRGPGEFLGARQSGAALLRFANLETDAPLLDWARRLAPHLLDQHPQLAERHVARWLGGKSEFLKA
;
A
#
# COMPACT_ATOMS: atom_id res chain seq x y z
N MET A 1 -22.87 -6.27 11.09
CA MET A 1 -22.37 -4.99 11.58
C MET A 1 -20.90 -5.07 12.02
N ARG A 2 -20.52 -5.86 13.06
CA ARG A 2 -19.11 -5.96 13.52
C ARG A 2 -18.11 -6.33 12.41
N LYS A 3 -18.45 -7.28 11.52
CA LYS A 3 -17.61 -7.66 10.37
C LYS A 3 -17.38 -6.53 9.35
N LEU A 4 -18.27 -5.53 9.33
CA LEU A 4 -18.15 -4.33 8.50
C LEU A 4 -17.49 -3.15 9.24
N GLY A 5 -17.03 -3.35 10.48
CA GLY A 5 -16.44 -2.29 11.30
C GLY A 5 -17.45 -1.24 11.80
N LEU A 6 -18.75 -1.52 11.74
CA LEU A 6 -19.82 -0.62 12.14
C LEU A 6 -20.16 -0.86 13.62
N LEU A 7 -19.48 -0.15 14.50
CA LEU A 7 -19.56 -0.34 15.96
C LEU A 7 -20.29 0.81 16.67
N ARG A 8 -20.14 2.04 16.16
CA ARG A 8 -20.72 3.27 16.72
C ARG A 8 -21.82 3.80 15.83
N ASP A 9 -22.73 4.63 16.36
CA ASP A 9 -23.75 5.30 15.55
C ASP A 9 -23.12 6.18 14.47
N ILE A 10 -21.98 6.84 14.75
CA ILE A 10 -21.26 7.62 13.74
C ILE A 10 -20.68 6.74 12.60
N ASP A 11 -20.26 5.50 12.89
CA ASP A 11 -19.76 4.60 11.84
C ASP A 11 -20.87 4.23 10.86
N LEU A 12 -22.12 4.11 11.34
CA LEU A 12 -23.31 3.92 10.53
C LEU A 12 -23.70 5.18 9.75
N ALA A 13 -23.61 6.36 10.37
CA ALA A 13 -23.87 7.63 9.69
C ALA A 13 -22.85 7.92 8.57
N LEU A 14 -21.62 7.41 8.72
CA LEU A 14 -20.57 7.48 7.70
C LEU A 14 -20.53 6.26 6.77
N HIS A 15 -21.46 5.32 6.89
CA HIS A 15 -21.60 4.18 5.98
C HIS A 15 -22.47 4.58 4.79
N LEU A 16 -21.86 5.24 3.81
CA LEU A 16 -22.55 5.83 2.68
C LEU A 16 -22.97 4.81 1.61
N PRO A 17 -24.01 5.10 0.82
CA PRO A 17 -24.44 4.24 -0.27
C PRO A 17 -23.36 4.08 -1.35
N LEU A 18 -23.33 2.90 -1.99
CA LEU A 18 -22.53 2.63 -3.19
C LEU A 18 -23.17 3.21 -4.44
N ARG A 19 -24.49 3.14 -4.51
CA ARG A 19 -25.30 3.61 -5.63
C ARG A 19 -26.70 3.95 -5.14
N TYR A 20 -27.46 4.60 -6.01
CA TYR A 20 -28.84 4.99 -5.76
C TYR A 20 -29.77 4.39 -6.80
N GLU A 21 -30.97 4.06 -6.38
CA GLU A 21 -32.01 3.48 -7.21
C GLU A 21 -33.20 4.46 -7.24
N ASP A 22 -33.61 4.86 -8.45
CA ASP A 22 -34.79 5.72 -8.61
C ASP A 22 -36.06 4.84 -8.56
N GLU A 23 -36.71 4.87 -7.41
CA GLU A 23 -38.01 4.23 -7.16
C GLU A 23 -39.14 5.27 -7.00
N THR A 24 -38.85 6.56 -7.27
CA THR A 24 -39.77 7.68 -7.05
C THR A 24 -40.83 7.80 -8.14
N ARG A 25 -40.61 7.16 -9.29
CA ARG A 25 -41.50 7.25 -10.46
C ARG A 25 -41.81 5.89 -11.06
N ILE A 26 -42.98 5.82 -11.67
CA ILE A 26 -43.41 4.66 -12.45
C ILE A 26 -43.20 4.99 -13.93
N THR A 27 -42.53 4.08 -14.64
CA THR A 27 -42.36 4.16 -16.09
C THR A 27 -43.44 3.32 -16.77
N ARG A 28 -44.07 3.83 -17.81
CA ARG A 28 -44.99 3.05 -18.63
C ARG A 28 -44.20 2.05 -19.48
N LEU A 29 -44.79 0.90 -19.72
CA LEU A 29 -44.19 -0.10 -20.59
C LEU A 29 -43.92 0.43 -22.01
N SER A 30 -44.83 1.31 -22.55
CA SER A 30 -44.61 1.98 -23.84
C SER A 30 -43.29 2.76 -23.90
N ASP A 31 -42.90 3.36 -22.79
CA ASP A 31 -41.80 4.32 -22.71
C ASP A 31 -40.45 3.65 -22.30
N ALA A 32 -40.55 2.43 -21.77
CA ALA A 32 -39.37 1.65 -21.32
C ALA A 32 -38.55 1.12 -22.51
N ARG A 33 -37.24 1.36 -22.51
CA ARG A 33 -36.30 0.90 -23.54
C ARG A 33 -35.58 -0.33 -23.07
N GLU A 34 -35.08 -1.12 -24.02
CA GLU A 34 -34.18 -2.25 -23.71
C GLU A 34 -32.89 -1.76 -23.06
N GLY A 35 -32.49 -2.40 -21.95
CA GLY A 35 -31.36 -2.02 -21.11
C GLY A 35 -31.70 -1.06 -19.97
N ASP A 36 -32.87 -0.41 -19.98
CA ASP A 36 -33.29 0.49 -18.92
C ASP A 36 -33.64 -0.30 -17.65
N THR A 37 -33.18 0.18 -16.51
CA THR A 37 -33.65 -0.28 -15.20
C THR A 37 -34.78 0.62 -14.75
N VAL A 38 -36.00 0.13 -14.80
CA VAL A 38 -37.22 0.91 -14.53
C VAL A 38 -38.15 0.25 -13.51
N GLN A 39 -39.02 1.02 -12.90
CA GLN A 39 -40.12 0.54 -12.08
C GLN A 39 -41.43 0.60 -12.89
N LEU A 40 -41.99 -0.57 -13.13
CA LEU A 40 -43.29 -0.74 -13.81
C LEU A 40 -44.37 -0.96 -12.76
N GLU A 41 -45.55 -0.49 -13.01
CA GLU A 41 -46.74 -0.82 -12.22
C GLU A 41 -47.84 -1.32 -13.14
N GLY A 42 -48.42 -2.46 -12.81
CA GLY A 42 -49.43 -3.08 -13.63
C GLY A 42 -50.21 -4.16 -12.90
N THR A 43 -51.20 -4.72 -13.59
CA THR A 43 -52.01 -5.85 -13.12
C THR A 43 -51.42 -7.16 -13.64
N VAL A 44 -51.31 -8.15 -12.79
CA VAL A 44 -50.91 -9.49 -13.16
C VAL A 44 -52.00 -10.18 -13.97
N THR A 45 -51.71 -10.48 -15.23
CA THR A 45 -52.67 -11.14 -16.15
C THR A 45 -52.44 -12.66 -16.20
N ALA A 46 -51.20 -13.15 -15.99
CA ALA A 46 -50.88 -14.58 -15.93
C ALA A 46 -49.80 -14.83 -14.90
N SER A 47 -49.85 -16.01 -14.26
CA SER A 47 -48.84 -16.44 -13.27
C SER A 47 -48.70 -17.95 -13.32
N GLU A 48 -47.63 -18.45 -13.94
CA GLU A 48 -47.43 -19.88 -14.21
C GLU A 48 -46.04 -20.34 -13.77
N VAL A 49 -45.99 -21.53 -13.17
CA VAL A 49 -44.74 -22.22 -12.86
C VAL A 49 -44.47 -23.26 -13.94
N GLN A 50 -43.46 -23.03 -14.76
CA GLN A 50 -43.05 -23.97 -15.79
C GLN A 50 -41.99 -24.94 -15.26
N LEU A 51 -42.28 -26.24 -15.46
CA LEU A 51 -41.39 -27.35 -15.14
C LEU A 51 -40.63 -27.74 -16.42
N GLY A 52 -39.45 -27.17 -16.63
CA GLY A 52 -38.54 -27.50 -17.72
C GLY A 52 -37.19 -27.98 -17.17
N PRO A 53 -36.10 -27.96 -17.97
CA PRO A 53 -34.75 -28.30 -17.50
C PRO A 53 -34.30 -27.47 -16.30
N ARG A 54 -34.85 -26.26 -16.17
CA ARG A 54 -34.78 -25.42 -14.96
C ARG A 54 -36.20 -24.94 -14.64
N ARG A 55 -36.65 -25.19 -13.41
CA ARG A 55 -37.91 -24.66 -12.88
C ARG A 55 -37.89 -23.14 -12.94
N GLN A 56 -38.90 -22.52 -13.57
CA GLN A 56 -39.04 -21.08 -13.67
C GLN A 56 -40.49 -20.66 -13.38
N TRP A 57 -40.64 -19.50 -12.80
CA TRP A 57 -41.93 -18.89 -12.57
C TRP A 57 -42.04 -17.68 -13.49
N LEU A 58 -43.06 -17.64 -14.32
CA LEU A 58 -43.37 -16.59 -15.28
C LEU A 58 -44.61 -15.86 -14.81
N VAL A 59 -44.51 -14.54 -14.76
CA VAL A 59 -45.60 -13.64 -14.39
C VAL A 59 -45.77 -12.60 -15.49
N THR A 60 -46.93 -12.51 -16.10
CA THR A 60 -47.22 -11.46 -17.09
C THR A 60 -47.84 -10.28 -16.40
N LEU A 61 -47.21 -9.12 -16.57
CA LEU A 61 -47.65 -7.84 -16.04
C LEU A 61 -48.19 -6.98 -17.19
N HIS A 62 -49.36 -6.38 -17.04
CA HIS A 62 -49.98 -5.48 -18.00
C HIS A 62 -50.28 -4.13 -17.35
N ASP A 63 -49.82 -3.00 -17.97
CA ASP A 63 -49.97 -1.65 -17.44
C ASP A 63 -50.97 -0.79 -18.23
N GLY A 64 -51.69 -1.36 -19.19
CA GLY A 64 -52.56 -0.62 -20.12
C GLY A 64 -51.85 -0.13 -21.40
N SER A 65 -50.54 -0.05 -21.42
CA SER A 65 -49.73 0.33 -22.59
C SER A 65 -49.01 -0.85 -23.25
N GLY A 66 -48.87 -1.98 -22.55
CA GLY A 66 -48.17 -3.17 -23.04
C GLY A 66 -48.10 -4.28 -22.00
N GLU A 67 -47.34 -5.35 -22.37
CA GLU A 67 -47.09 -6.47 -21.51
C GLU A 67 -45.61 -6.68 -21.27
N CYS A 68 -45.26 -7.13 -20.04
CA CYS A 68 -43.91 -7.52 -19.65
C CYS A 68 -43.92 -8.84 -18.89
N VAL A 69 -43.05 -9.75 -19.27
CA VAL A 69 -42.92 -11.05 -18.60
C VAL A 69 -41.83 -11.01 -17.56
N LEU A 70 -42.21 -11.13 -16.29
CA LEU A 70 -41.29 -11.23 -15.15
C LEU A 70 -40.87 -12.69 -14.98
N ARG A 71 -39.55 -12.97 -14.97
CA ARG A 71 -39.01 -14.33 -14.93
C ARG A 71 -38.23 -14.56 -13.65
N PHE A 72 -38.59 -15.60 -12.89
CA PHE A 72 -37.93 -15.97 -11.64
C PHE A 72 -37.47 -17.44 -11.72
N PHE A 73 -36.17 -17.67 -11.45
CA PHE A 73 -35.62 -19.03 -11.33
C PHE A 73 -35.54 -19.48 -9.86
N SER A 74 -35.64 -18.54 -8.93
CA SER A 74 -35.70 -18.77 -7.49
C SER A 74 -36.83 -17.91 -6.91
N PHE A 75 -37.76 -18.50 -6.20
CA PHE A 75 -38.93 -17.83 -5.65
C PHE A 75 -39.47 -18.59 -4.44
N TYR A 76 -40.10 -17.85 -3.53
CA TYR A 76 -40.70 -18.39 -2.31
C TYR A 76 -42.22 -18.38 -2.38
N PRO A 77 -42.91 -19.26 -1.61
CA PRO A 77 -44.38 -19.31 -1.58
C PRO A 77 -45.03 -17.96 -1.20
N SER A 78 -44.40 -17.18 -0.34
CA SER A 78 -44.87 -15.84 0.04
C SER A 78 -44.86 -14.86 -1.12
N GLN A 79 -43.88 -14.93 -2.03
CA GLN A 79 -43.85 -14.15 -3.25
C GLN A 79 -44.99 -14.52 -4.20
N GLN A 80 -45.25 -15.81 -4.36
CA GLN A 80 -46.37 -16.29 -5.20
C GLN A 80 -47.72 -15.85 -4.65
N GLN A 81 -47.85 -15.76 -3.32
CA GLN A 81 -49.08 -15.27 -2.70
C GLN A 81 -49.30 -13.77 -2.96
N MET A 82 -48.24 -12.98 -3.03
CA MET A 82 -48.31 -11.53 -3.30
C MET A 82 -48.62 -11.25 -4.78
N VAL A 83 -48.15 -12.12 -5.70
CA VAL A 83 -48.20 -11.93 -7.15
C VAL A 83 -49.20 -12.90 -7.76
N ARG A 84 -50.50 -12.67 -7.49
CA ARG A 84 -51.59 -13.49 -8.04
C ARG A 84 -52.23 -12.77 -9.23
N VAL A 85 -52.85 -13.51 -10.12
CA VAL A 85 -53.64 -12.99 -11.22
C VAL A 85 -54.72 -12.05 -10.67
N GLY A 86 -54.84 -10.88 -11.30
CA GLY A 86 -55.76 -9.80 -10.89
C GLY A 86 -55.18 -8.84 -9.84
N VAL A 87 -54.03 -9.13 -9.22
CA VAL A 87 -53.39 -8.23 -8.25
C VAL A 87 -52.52 -7.18 -8.96
N ARG A 88 -52.57 -5.96 -8.48
CA ARG A 88 -51.75 -4.86 -8.97
C ARG A 88 -50.43 -4.80 -8.21
N ILE A 89 -49.31 -4.89 -8.93
CA ILE A 89 -47.99 -4.93 -8.38
C ILE A 89 -47.07 -3.92 -9.03
N ARG A 90 -45.99 -3.57 -8.33
CA ARG A 90 -44.84 -2.88 -8.89
C ARG A 90 -43.70 -3.86 -9.07
N ALA A 91 -43.12 -3.84 -10.26
CA ALA A 91 -41.95 -4.64 -10.59
C ALA A 91 -40.80 -3.73 -11.03
N ARG A 92 -39.62 -3.88 -10.41
CA ARG A 92 -38.44 -3.13 -10.74
C ARG A 92 -37.33 -4.04 -11.23
N GLY A 93 -36.75 -3.72 -12.38
CA GLY A 93 -35.68 -4.50 -13.00
C GLY A 93 -35.24 -3.91 -14.33
N GLU A 94 -34.24 -4.54 -14.91
CA GLU A 94 -33.78 -4.24 -16.26
C GLU A 94 -34.74 -4.81 -17.30
N VAL A 95 -35.18 -3.96 -18.21
CA VAL A 95 -36.04 -4.38 -19.34
C VAL A 95 -35.16 -4.98 -20.41
N ARG A 96 -35.48 -6.21 -20.81
CA ARG A 96 -34.81 -6.92 -21.89
C ARG A 96 -35.79 -7.21 -23.02
N GLY A 97 -35.38 -6.95 -24.23
CA GLY A 97 -36.08 -7.38 -25.43
C GLY A 97 -35.85 -8.86 -25.69
N GLY A 98 -36.72 -9.47 -26.45
CA GLY A 98 -36.57 -10.88 -26.86
C GLY A 98 -37.70 -11.36 -27.76
N LEU A 99 -37.61 -12.61 -28.24
CA LEU A 99 -38.61 -13.28 -29.08
C LEU A 99 -40.03 -13.33 -28.45
N TRP A 100 -40.12 -13.15 -27.13
CA TRP A 100 -41.33 -13.19 -26.32
C TRP A 100 -41.79 -11.81 -25.84
N GLY A 101 -41.35 -10.73 -26.48
CA GLY A 101 -41.63 -9.37 -26.05
C GLY A 101 -40.69 -8.86 -24.96
N ARG A 102 -41.14 -7.90 -24.16
CA ARG A 102 -40.38 -7.32 -23.05
C ARG A 102 -40.34 -8.26 -21.85
N THR A 103 -39.15 -8.45 -21.28
CA THR A 103 -38.95 -9.33 -20.13
C THR A 103 -38.12 -8.63 -19.04
N MET A 104 -38.34 -9.00 -17.78
CA MET A 104 -37.47 -8.68 -16.66
C MET A 104 -37.01 -9.93 -15.94
N MET A 105 -35.72 -10.05 -15.68
CA MET A 105 -35.12 -11.19 -15.00
C MET A 105 -34.99 -10.89 -13.51
N HIS A 106 -35.58 -11.73 -12.67
CA HIS A 106 -35.56 -11.58 -11.20
C HIS A 106 -35.86 -10.16 -10.72
N PRO A 107 -36.94 -9.49 -11.19
CA PRO A 107 -37.27 -8.15 -10.73
C PRO A 107 -37.59 -8.15 -9.23
N GLN A 108 -37.35 -7.03 -8.58
CA GLN A 108 -37.90 -6.78 -7.25
C GLN A 108 -39.40 -6.49 -7.40
N VAL A 109 -40.22 -7.17 -6.60
CA VAL A 109 -41.68 -7.04 -6.67
C VAL A 109 -42.23 -6.59 -5.33
N GLN A 110 -43.15 -5.61 -5.35
CA GLN A 110 -43.88 -5.09 -4.18
C GLN A 110 -45.33 -4.81 -4.51
N SER A 111 -46.18 -4.66 -3.49
CA SER A 111 -47.59 -4.23 -3.70
C SER A 111 -47.63 -2.84 -4.30
N ALA A 112 -48.60 -2.60 -5.18
CA ALA A 112 -48.88 -1.27 -5.72
C ALA A 112 -49.58 -0.35 -4.70
N ASP A 113 -50.07 -0.87 -3.58
CA ASP A 113 -50.83 -0.09 -2.57
C ASP A 113 -49.90 0.79 -1.70
N ALA A 114 -48.57 0.52 -1.72
CA ALA A 114 -47.63 1.36 -0.99
C ALA A 114 -47.37 2.69 -1.72
N ASP A 115 -47.20 3.80 -0.95
CA ASP A 115 -46.79 5.07 -1.52
C ASP A 115 -45.43 4.97 -2.21
N LEU A 116 -45.21 5.77 -3.25
CA LEU A 116 -43.90 5.87 -3.88
C LEU A 116 -42.92 6.59 -2.95
N PRO A 117 -41.67 6.17 -2.89
CA PRO A 117 -40.65 6.93 -2.20
C PRO A 117 -40.53 8.35 -2.75
N THR A 118 -40.30 9.31 -1.87
CA THR A 118 -40.06 10.72 -2.26
C THR A 118 -38.57 10.95 -2.59
N ASP A 119 -37.70 10.09 -2.06
CA ASP A 119 -36.27 10.20 -2.20
C ASP A 119 -35.72 9.00 -2.96
N LEU A 120 -34.54 9.14 -3.57
CA LEU A 120 -33.82 8.00 -4.18
C LEU A 120 -33.48 6.94 -3.14
N THR A 121 -33.65 5.70 -3.50
CA THR A 121 -33.42 4.56 -2.60
C THR A 121 -31.94 4.22 -2.52
N PRO A 122 -31.28 4.36 -1.33
CA PRO A 122 -29.86 4.06 -1.18
C PRO A 122 -29.59 2.56 -1.14
N VAL A 123 -28.51 2.12 -1.82
CA VAL A 123 -27.96 0.77 -1.76
C VAL A 123 -26.61 0.79 -1.06
N TYR A 124 -26.53 0.20 0.12
CA TYR A 124 -25.35 0.22 0.98
C TYR A 124 -24.40 -0.96 0.71
N PRO A 125 -23.08 -0.79 0.96
CA PRO A 125 -22.15 -1.90 1.08
C PRO A 125 -22.64 -2.88 2.13
N THR A 126 -22.71 -4.17 1.80
CA THR A 126 -23.22 -5.20 2.71
C THR A 126 -22.37 -6.46 2.66
N GLY A 127 -22.49 -7.30 3.68
CA GLY A 127 -21.91 -8.65 3.73
C GLY A 127 -22.97 -9.72 3.78
N ALA A 128 -22.58 -10.99 3.66
CA ALA A 128 -23.49 -12.12 3.69
C ALA A 128 -24.40 -12.09 4.92
N GLY A 129 -25.71 -12.19 4.67
CA GLY A 129 -26.73 -12.25 5.73
C GLY A 129 -27.19 -10.89 6.30
N LEU A 130 -26.80 -9.75 5.69
CA LEU A 130 -27.26 -8.43 6.14
C LEU A 130 -28.15 -7.76 5.08
N PRO A 131 -29.51 -7.77 5.24
CA PRO A 131 -30.43 -7.24 4.25
C PRO A 131 -30.40 -5.71 4.15
N GLN A 132 -30.56 -5.15 2.94
CA GLN A 132 -30.63 -3.70 2.69
C GLN A 132 -31.70 -2.97 3.54
N PRO A 133 -32.94 -3.49 3.69
CA PRO A 133 -33.94 -2.80 4.52
C PRO A 133 -33.53 -2.67 5.98
N TYR A 134 -32.76 -3.62 6.50
CA TYR A 134 -32.23 -3.53 7.85
C TYR A 134 -31.16 -2.43 7.97
N LEU A 135 -30.23 -2.36 7.01
CA LEU A 135 -29.20 -1.31 6.95
C LEU A 135 -29.82 0.08 6.82
N ARG A 136 -30.78 0.26 5.92
CA ARG A 136 -31.50 1.54 5.75
C ARG A 136 -32.10 2.03 7.08
N ARG A 137 -32.78 1.14 7.80
CA ARG A 137 -33.37 1.49 9.13
C ARG A 137 -32.29 1.77 10.18
N ALA A 138 -31.20 1.00 10.19
CA ALA A 138 -30.11 1.21 11.13
C ALA A 138 -29.41 2.56 10.91
N VAL A 139 -29.10 2.89 9.65
CA VAL A 139 -28.51 4.17 9.26
C VAL A 139 -29.44 5.35 9.61
N ALA A 140 -30.74 5.24 9.29
CA ALA A 140 -31.71 6.30 9.62
C ALA A 140 -31.77 6.58 11.13
N ARG A 141 -31.73 5.53 11.97
CA ARG A 141 -31.65 5.69 13.42
C ARG A 141 -30.32 6.27 13.88
N ALA A 142 -29.23 5.86 13.24
CA ALA A 142 -27.89 6.35 13.59
C ALA A 142 -27.74 7.85 13.29
N LEU A 143 -28.28 8.35 12.18
CA LEU A 143 -28.29 9.78 11.82
C LEU A 143 -28.99 10.66 12.87
N THR A 144 -29.97 10.10 13.59
CA THR A 144 -30.66 10.86 14.67
C THR A 144 -29.89 10.83 15.98
N ARG A 145 -29.12 9.75 16.25
CA ARG A 145 -28.44 9.54 17.54
C ARG A 145 -26.97 9.97 17.54
N ALA A 146 -26.30 9.92 16.36
CA ALA A 146 -24.92 10.33 16.24
C ALA A 146 -24.74 11.82 16.54
N ASP A 147 -23.65 12.15 17.22
CA ASP A 147 -23.23 13.55 17.37
C ASP A 147 -22.70 14.07 16.03
N LEU A 148 -23.55 14.82 15.33
CA LEU A 148 -23.26 15.50 14.06
C LEU A 148 -23.15 17.02 14.25
N SER A 149 -22.87 17.49 15.47
CA SER A 149 -22.61 18.90 15.75
C SER A 149 -21.37 19.39 15.02
N GLU A 150 -21.34 20.67 14.65
CA GLU A 150 -20.18 21.24 13.95
C GLU A 150 -18.92 21.19 14.82
N THR A 151 -17.82 20.76 14.20
CA THR A 151 -16.49 20.75 14.78
C THR A 151 -15.55 21.73 14.07
N LEU A 152 -16.00 22.35 12.99
CA LEU A 152 -15.28 23.40 12.29
C LEU A 152 -15.69 24.78 12.83
N PRO A 153 -14.71 25.64 13.20
CA PRO A 153 -15.03 27.00 13.63
C PRO A 153 -15.67 27.81 12.49
N PRO A 154 -16.62 28.71 12.78
CA PRO A 154 -17.25 29.56 11.77
C PRO A 154 -16.25 30.34 10.91
N ALA A 155 -15.15 30.80 11.50
CA ALA A 155 -14.09 31.51 10.79
C ALA A 155 -13.36 30.64 9.74
N ALA A 156 -13.23 29.34 9.98
CA ALA A 156 -12.67 28.39 9.01
C ALA A 156 -13.63 28.13 7.84
N LEU A 157 -14.93 28.06 8.13
CA LEU A 157 -15.98 27.88 7.12
C LEU A 157 -16.20 29.13 6.28
N ALA A 158 -16.10 30.32 6.86
CA ALA A 158 -16.30 31.60 6.13
C ALA A 158 -15.36 31.75 4.92
N ARG A 159 -14.18 31.11 4.95
CA ARG A 159 -13.22 31.12 3.85
C ARG A 159 -13.45 30.00 2.81
N GLN A 160 -14.46 29.16 3.02
CA GLN A 160 -14.78 28.01 2.16
C GLN A 160 -16.30 27.95 1.94
N PRO A 161 -16.83 28.76 1.03
CA PRO A 161 -18.28 28.90 0.85
C PRO A 161 -18.97 27.56 0.51
N VAL A 162 -18.30 26.69 -0.25
CA VAL A 162 -18.83 25.36 -0.59
C VAL A 162 -19.01 24.50 0.67
N LEU A 163 -18.03 24.51 1.59
CA LEU A 163 -18.11 23.75 2.84
C LEU A 163 -19.10 24.38 3.83
N ALA A 164 -19.20 25.71 3.83
CA ALA A 164 -20.14 26.45 4.69
C ALA A 164 -21.60 26.20 4.29
N ALA A 165 -21.89 26.07 2.98
CA ALA A 165 -23.22 25.81 2.47
C ALA A 165 -23.73 24.39 2.85
N TRP A 166 -22.86 23.49 3.24
CA TRP A 166 -23.21 22.10 3.55
C TRP A 166 -22.75 21.71 4.97
N PRO A 167 -23.48 22.08 6.03
CA PRO A 167 -23.23 21.56 7.38
C PRO A 167 -23.22 20.03 7.37
N LEU A 168 -22.36 19.40 8.20
CA LEU A 168 -22.17 17.94 8.20
C LEU A 168 -23.48 17.15 8.24
N ARG A 169 -24.42 17.57 9.10
CA ARG A 169 -25.74 16.94 9.23
C ARG A 169 -26.54 16.99 7.93
N GLN A 170 -26.52 18.13 7.24
CA GLN A 170 -27.24 18.29 5.97
C GLN A 170 -26.57 17.52 4.83
N ALA A 171 -25.25 17.54 4.78
CA ALA A 171 -24.49 16.77 3.81
C ALA A 171 -24.77 15.26 3.95
N LEU A 172 -24.74 14.72 5.16
CA LEU A 172 -25.08 13.32 5.41
C LEU A 172 -26.55 13.01 5.12
N ALA A 173 -27.47 13.88 5.50
CA ALA A 173 -28.89 13.70 5.22
C ALA A 173 -29.15 13.60 3.71
N LEU A 174 -28.56 14.51 2.90
CA LEU A 174 -28.66 14.45 1.46
C LEU A 174 -28.06 13.16 0.89
N LEU A 175 -26.83 12.81 1.28
CA LEU A 175 -26.16 11.62 0.74
C LEU A 175 -26.83 10.31 1.11
N HIS A 176 -27.62 10.26 2.18
CA HIS A 176 -28.41 9.08 2.53
C HIS A 176 -29.81 9.07 1.92
N ARG A 177 -30.38 10.26 1.61
CA ARG A 177 -31.72 10.43 1.05
C ARG A 177 -31.73 11.59 0.06
N PRO A 178 -31.07 11.44 -1.10
CA PRO A 178 -31.08 12.48 -2.11
C PRO A 178 -32.45 12.55 -2.78
N THR A 179 -32.89 13.75 -3.08
CA THR A 179 -34.11 13.96 -3.85
C THR A 179 -33.87 13.66 -5.34
N PRO A 180 -34.91 13.35 -6.13
CA PRO A 180 -34.77 13.01 -7.55
C PRO A 180 -34.17 14.12 -8.43
N GLU A 181 -34.16 15.37 -7.95
CA GLU A 181 -33.57 16.52 -8.66
C GLU A 181 -32.04 16.48 -8.65
N VAL A 182 -31.43 15.75 -7.72
CA VAL A 182 -29.99 15.61 -7.64
C VAL A 182 -29.51 14.61 -8.69
N ALA A 183 -28.56 15.01 -9.53
CA ALA A 183 -28.01 14.13 -10.54
C ALA A 183 -27.32 12.90 -9.89
N ILE A 184 -27.75 11.71 -10.26
CA ILE A 184 -27.19 10.45 -9.72
C ILE A 184 -25.69 10.36 -10.03
N ALA A 185 -25.26 10.83 -11.22
CA ALA A 185 -23.84 10.86 -11.59
C ALA A 185 -23.00 11.66 -10.59
N ASP A 186 -23.44 12.83 -10.14
CA ASP A 186 -22.72 13.66 -9.17
C ASP A 186 -22.58 12.96 -7.80
N LEU A 187 -23.55 12.12 -7.45
CA LEU A 187 -23.51 11.35 -6.21
C LEU A 187 -22.56 10.15 -6.31
N GLU A 188 -22.59 9.42 -7.42
CA GLU A 188 -21.79 8.22 -7.65
C GLU A 188 -20.32 8.56 -7.95
N GLU A 189 -20.07 9.62 -8.73
CA GLU A 189 -18.72 10.16 -9.01
C GLU A 189 -18.15 10.99 -7.85
N ARG A 190 -18.95 11.22 -6.79
CA ARG A 190 -18.57 11.97 -5.59
C ARG A 190 -18.15 13.42 -5.87
N THR A 191 -18.78 14.05 -6.86
CA THR A 191 -18.54 15.44 -7.26
C THR A 191 -19.50 16.44 -6.59
N HIS A 192 -20.64 15.99 -6.08
CA HIS A 192 -21.60 16.84 -5.38
C HIS A 192 -20.98 17.57 -4.18
N PRO A 193 -21.30 18.86 -3.90
CA PRO A 193 -20.73 19.63 -2.80
C PRO A 193 -20.83 18.98 -1.40
N ALA A 194 -21.89 18.19 -1.14
CA ALA A 194 -21.99 17.41 0.10
C ALA A 194 -20.83 16.41 0.28
N TRP A 195 -20.34 15.82 -0.80
CA TRP A 195 -19.15 14.97 -0.77
C TRP A 195 -17.89 15.78 -0.46
N GLN A 196 -17.75 16.99 -0.98
CA GLN A 196 -16.61 17.87 -0.68
C GLN A 196 -16.51 18.14 0.82
N ARG A 197 -17.68 18.31 1.49
CA ARG A 197 -17.70 18.46 2.94
C ARG A 197 -17.13 17.25 3.67
N LEU A 198 -17.54 16.03 3.32
CA LEU A 198 -17.06 14.83 3.96
C LEU A 198 -15.57 14.59 3.70
N LYS A 199 -15.13 14.78 2.46
CA LYS A 199 -13.72 14.67 2.08
C LYS A 199 -12.83 15.65 2.86
N ALA A 200 -13.28 16.90 3.00
CA ALA A 200 -12.56 17.92 3.75
C ALA A 200 -12.42 17.57 5.24
N GLU A 201 -13.51 17.09 5.87
CA GLU A 201 -13.47 16.70 7.27
C GLU A 201 -12.62 15.45 7.52
N GLU A 202 -12.67 14.47 6.62
CA GLU A 202 -11.82 13.27 6.70
C GLU A 202 -10.34 13.63 6.62
N LEU A 203 -9.96 14.48 5.65
CA LEU A 203 -8.59 14.96 5.50
C LEU A 203 -8.13 15.77 6.71
N LEU A 204 -9.01 16.61 7.25
CA LEU A 204 -8.70 17.37 8.46
C LEU A 204 -8.49 16.47 9.67
N ALA A 205 -9.34 15.46 9.86
CA ALA A 205 -9.19 14.50 10.97
C ALA A 205 -7.84 13.77 10.90
N GLN A 206 -7.43 13.39 9.69
CA GLN A 206 -6.14 12.78 9.46
C GLN A 206 -5.00 13.75 9.82
N GLN A 207 -5.04 15.00 9.32
CA GLN A 207 -4.00 15.99 9.61
C GLN A 207 -3.93 16.34 11.10
N LEU A 208 -5.08 16.45 11.78
CA LEU A 208 -5.12 16.69 13.23
C LEU A 208 -4.48 15.53 14.01
N SER A 209 -4.84 14.29 13.69
CA SER A 209 -4.28 13.11 14.35
C SER A 209 -2.75 13.03 14.18
N GLN A 210 -2.26 13.28 13.00
CA GLN A 210 -0.84 13.27 12.67
C GLN A 210 -0.07 14.40 13.39
N LEU A 211 -0.62 15.61 13.37
CA LEU A 211 0.00 16.75 14.05
C LEU A 211 -0.01 16.58 15.57
N THR A 212 -1.06 15.96 16.13
CA THR A 212 -1.12 15.62 17.55
C THR A 212 -0.03 14.60 17.90
N ALA A 213 0.11 13.53 17.13
CA ALA A 213 1.16 12.53 17.34
C ALA A 213 2.58 13.14 17.23
N LYS A 214 2.78 14.07 16.27
CA LYS A 214 4.06 14.81 16.16
C LYS A 214 4.32 15.66 17.38
N ARG A 215 3.34 16.41 17.89
CA ARG A 215 3.47 17.25 19.08
C ARG A 215 3.72 16.42 20.35
N GLU A 216 3.00 15.30 20.52
CA GLU A 216 3.24 14.37 21.63
C GLU A 216 4.70 13.89 21.62
N ARG A 217 5.25 13.57 20.45
CA ARG A 217 6.63 13.14 20.28
C ARG A 217 7.65 14.26 20.58
N GLU A 218 7.34 15.50 20.22
CA GLU A 218 8.20 16.66 20.54
C GLU A 218 8.37 16.87 22.05
N HIS A 219 7.48 16.32 22.88
CA HIS A 219 7.61 16.29 24.33
C HIS A 219 8.48 15.14 24.87
N LEU A 220 8.75 14.13 24.04
CA LEU A 220 9.66 13.04 24.38
C LEU A 220 11.11 13.55 24.35
N ARG A 221 11.98 12.91 25.13
CA ARG A 221 13.40 13.25 25.16
C ARG A 221 14.21 12.23 24.41
N ALA A 222 15.23 12.68 23.69
CA ALA A 222 16.22 11.84 23.02
C ALA A 222 17.63 12.29 23.38
N PRO A 223 18.62 11.41 23.26
CA PRO A 223 20.03 11.79 23.41
C PRO A 223 20.42 12.85 22.38
N VAL A 224 21.05 13.92 22.82
CA VAL A 224 21.59 14.94 21.93
C VAL A 224 22.95 14.49 21.42
N LEU A 225 23.02 14.09 20.16
CA LEU A 225 24.21 13.50 19.56
C LEU A 225 25.13 14.59 18.99
N ARG A 226 26.04 15.08 19.80
CA ARG A 226 27.08 16.04 19.38
C ARG A 226 28.43 15.33 19.35
N PRO A 227 29.02 15.12 18.16
CA PRO A 227 30.37 14.55 18.06
C PRO A 227 31.36 15.36 18.90
N ALA A 228 32.21 14.67 19.62
CA ALA A 228 33.20 15.30 20.47
C ALA A 228 34.15 16.18 19.62
N ARG A 229 34.34 17.44 20.04
CA ARG A 229 35.33 18.32 19.45
C ARG A 229 36.71 17.97 20.04
N THR A 230 37.37 17.00 19.44
CA THR A 230 38.76 16.66 19.71
C THR A 230 39.69 17.27 18.66
N ALA A 231 40.99 17.14 18.82
CA ALA A 231 41.97 17.57 17.80
C ALA A 231 41.87 16.73 16.50
N ALA A 232 41.26 15.55 16.58
CA ALA A 232 40.97 14.69 15.41
C ALA A 232 39.63 15.08 14.76
N LEU A 233 39.54 14.85 13.44
CA LEU A 233 38.28 15.01 12.70
C LEU A 233 37.18 14.12 13.31
N PRO A 234 35.92 14.58 13.36
CA PRO A 234 34.79 13.76 13.77
C PRO A 234 34.67 12.48 12.95
N LEU A 235 34.18 11.38 13.55
CA LEU A 235 34.14 10.05 12.92
C LEU A 235 33.39 10.05 11.57
N HIS A 236 32.30 10.80 11.45
CA HIS A 236 31.54 10.93 10.19
C HIS A 236 32.33 11.66 9.10
N GLU A 237 33.18 12.64 9.44
CA GLU A 237 34.07 13.32 8.48
C GLU A 237 35.22 12.41 8.06
N GLN A 238 35.77 11.60 8.99
CA GLN A 238 36.76 10.58 8.66
C GLN A 238 36.18 9.54 7.71
N LEU A 239 34.94 9.08 7.97
CA LEU A 239 34.24 8.17 7.07
C LEU A 239 34.05 8.80 5.69
N LEU A 240 33.59 10.04 5.62
CA LEU A 240 33.39 10.76 4.36
C LEU A 240 34.68 10.87 3.54
N ALA A 241 35.80 11.15 4.20
CA ALA A 241 37.12 11.21 3.56
C ALA A 241 37.64 9.83 3.10
N ALA A 242 37.22 8.75 3.75
CA ALA A 242 37.63 7.38 3.43
C ALA A 242 36.79 6.71 2.32
N LEU A 243 35.64 7.29 1.98
CA LEU A 243 34.78 6.74 0.93
C LEU A 243 35.47 6.81 -0.45
N PRO A 244 35.36 5.77 -1.31
CA PRO A 244 35.98 5.75 -2.65
C PRO A 244 35.22 6.59 -3.69
N PHE A 245 34.22 7.35 -3.29
CA PHE A 245 33.36 8.18 -4.14
C PHE A 245 32.88 9.43 -3.40
N ALA A 246 32.54 10.47 -4.15
CA ALA A 246 31.90 11.67 -3.60
C ALA A 246 30.39 11.46 -3.43
N LEU A 247 29.79 12.11 -2.43
CA LEU A 247 28.34 12.12 -2.27
C LEU A 247 27.67 12.93 -3.38
N THR A 248 26.45 12.51 -3.78
CA THR A 248 25.57 13.35 -4.62
C THR A 248 25.05 14.55 -3.81
N GLY A 249 24.54 15.58 -4.49
CA GLY A 249 23.90 16.71 -3.84
C GLY A 249 22.75 16.29 -2.93
N ALA A 250 21.92 15.33 -3.37
CA ALA A 250 20.83 14.79 -2.57
C ALA A 250 21.32 14.06 -1.31
N GLN A 251 22.36 13.22 -1.44
CA GLN A 251 22.95 12.53 -0.29
C GLN A 251 23.54 13.51 0.74
N HIS A 252 24.21 14.54 0.27
CA HIS A 252 24.76 15.58 1.15
C HIS A 252 23.65 16.34 1.88
N ARG A 253 22.64 16.84 1.17
CA ARG A 253 21.46 17.49 1.75
C ARG A 253 20.81 16.65 2.84
N VAL A 254 20.50 15.38 2.52
CA VAL A 254 19.82 14.47 3.44
C VAL A 254 20.68 14.14 4.66
N THR A 255 21.99 13.99 4.48
CA THR A 255 22.91 13.78 5.62
C THR A 255 22.90 14.97 6.57
N GLN A 256 22.80 16.20 6.05
CA GLN A 256 22.68 17.41 6.87
C GLN A 256 21.33 17.48 7.61
N GLU A 257 20.23 17.11 6.96
CA GLU A 257 18.90 17.02 7.59
C GLU A 257 18.91 16.05 8.78
N ILE A 258 19.50 14.87 8.59
CA ILE A 258 19.64 13.86 9.65
C ILE A 258 20.53 14.37 10.77
N ALA A 259 21.69 14.95 10.45
CA ALA A 259 22.61 15.51 11.42
C ALA A 259 21.96 16.61 12.29
N HIS A 260 21.15 17.47 11.65
CA HIS A 260 20.38 18.48 12.37
C HIS A 260 19.42 17.83 13.38
N ASP A 261 18.66 16.84 12.98
CA ASP A 261 17.71 16.15 13.86
C ASP A 261 18.41 15.42 15.00
N LEU A 262 19.54 14.74 14.75
CA LEU A 262 20.31 14.03 15.77
C LEU A 262 20.88 14.98 16.86
N THR A 263 21.01 16.25 16.58
CA THR A 263 21.47 17.26 17.56
C THR A 263 20.34 17.90 18.39
N ARG A 264 19.08 17.53 18.13
CA ARG A 264 17.92 18.01 18.87
C ARG A 264 17.62 17.14 20.10
N PRO A 265 17.02 17.69 21.16
CA PRO A 265 16.64 16.93 22.35
C PRO A 265 15.39 16.07 22.15
N ALA A 266 14.71 16.18 21.02
CA ALA A 266 13.53 15.38 20.65
C ALA A 266 13.92 14.23 19.72
N PRO A 267 13.27 13.06 19.83
CA PRO A 267 13.60 11.91 18.98
C PRO A 267 13.33 12.21 17.50
N MET A 268 14.32 11.95 16.64
CA MET A 268 14.15 11.96 15.21
C MET A 268 13.33 10.74 14.80
N HIS A 269 12.26 10.93 14.04
CA HIS A 269 11.56 9.89 13.32
C HIS A 269 11.53 10.25 11.84
N ARG A 270 12.50 9.71 11.09
CA ARG A 270 12.71 10.11 9.68
C ARG A 270 12.65 8.92 8.74
N LEU A 271 11.91 9.11 7.64
CA LEU A 271 11.88 8.17 6.52
C LEU A 271 12.85 8.66 5.42
N LEU A 272 13.87 7.87 5.16
CA LEU A 272 14.79 8.03 4.04
C LEU A 272 14.28 7.21 2.87
N GLN A 273 13.72 7.86 1.88
CA GLN A 273 13.28 7.22 0.65
C GLN A 273 14.19 7.54 -0.52
N GLY A 274 14.30 6.61 -1.44
CA GLY A 274 15.06 6.79 -2.67
C GLY A 274 15.04 5.50 -3.48
N ASP A 275 15.28 5.64 -4.76
CA ASP A 275 15.28 4.51 -5.67
C ASP A 275 16.31 3.42 -5.30
N VAL A 276 16.17 2.24 -5.87
CA VAL A 276 17.15 1.16 -5.73
C VAL A 276 18.51 1.65 -6.24
N GLY A 277 19.53 1.59 -5.36
CA GLY A 277 20.87 2.05 -5.69
C GLY A 277 21.10 3.57 -5.59
N SER A 278 20.18 4.35 -5.02
CA SER A 278 20.38 5.79 -4.74
C SER A 278 21.42 6.09 -3.64
N GLY A 279 21.95 5.05 -2.97
CA GLY A 279 22.97 5.20 -1.93
C GLY A 279 22.42 5.42 -0.52
N LYS A 280 21.21 4.94 -0.20
CA LYS A 280 20.65 4.98 1.17
C LYS A 280 21.61 4.44 2.22
N THR A 281 22.35 3.38 1.91
CA THR A 281 23.30 2.75 2.83
C THR A 281 24.45 3.66 3.25
N VAL A 282 24.96 4.53 2.36
CA VAL A 282 26.04 5.48 2.75
C VAL A 282 25.50 6.58 3.65
N VAL A 283 24.27 7.04 3.43
CA VAL A 283 23.61 8.01 4.33
C VAL A 283 23.39 7.40 5.71
N ALA A 284 22.95 6.14 5.76
CA ALA A 284 22.80 5.38 7.02
C ALA A 284 24.15 5.20 7.75
N ALA A 285 25.23 4.90 7.01
CA ALA A 285 26.58 4.77 7.57
C ALA A 285 27.08 6.08 8.17
N LEU A 286 26.84 7.22 7.51
CA LEU A 286 27.20 8.55 8.01
C LEU A 286 26.39 8.91 9.26
N ALA A 287 25.09 8.59 9.30
CA ALA A 287 24.26 8.77 10.48
C ALA A 287 24.74 7.91 11.66
N ALA A 288 25.11 6.63 11.41
CA ALA A 288 25.70 5.76 12.40
C ALA A 288 27.04 6.29 12.90
N ALA A 289 27.93 6.75 12.00
CA ALA A 289 29.21 7.34 12.36
C ALA A 289 29.02 8.63 13.20
N TRP A 290 27.98 9.40 12.94
CA TRP A 290 27.62 10.56 13.76
C TRP A 290 27.27 10.14 15.19
N ALA A 291 26.41 9.14 15.37
CA ALA A 291 26.00 8.64 16.68
C ALA A 291 27.20 8.03 17.44
N MET A 292 28.00 7.20 16.76
CA MET A 292 29.19 6.59 17.35
C MET A 292 30.25 7.63 17.73
N GLY A 293 30.44 8.66 16.90
CA GLY A 293 31.35 9.78 17.20
C GLY A 293 30.89 10.65 18.38
N ALA A 294 29.62 10.57 18.76
CA ALA A 294 29.07 11.16 19.97
C ALA A 294 29.12 10.23 21.20
N GLY A 295 29.74 9.07 21.07
CA GLY A 295 29.90 8.09 22.17
C GLY A 295 28.71 7.18 22.43
N TRP A 296 27.78 7.06 21.46
CA TRP A 296 26.55 6.27 21.56
C TRP A 296 26.55 5.07 20.63
N GLN A 297 25.75 4.05 20.98
CA GLN A 297 25.55 2.88 20.13
C GLN A 297 24.49 3.12 19.06
N CYS A 298 24.66 2.44 17.92
CA CYS A 298 23.74 2.42 16.81
C CYS A 298 23.31 0.99 16.49
N ALA A 299 22.04 0.77 16.12
CA ALA A 299 21.50 -0.50 15.64
C ALA A 299 21.02 -0.35 14.20
N LEU A 300 21.40 -1.29 13.31
CA LEU A 300 20.87 -1.38 11.95
C LEU A 300 20.15 -2.71 11.77
N MET A 301 18.90 -2.66 11.42
CA MET A 301 18.07 -3.84 11.20
C MET A 301 17.67 -3.97 9.74
N ALA A 302 17.76 -5.20 9.23
CA ALA A 302 17.25 -5.59 7.91
C ALA A 302 16.26 -6.76 8.04
N PRO A 303 15.30 -6.90 7.11
CA PRO A 303 14.23 -7.90 7.22
C PRO A 303 14.71 -9.35 7.07
N THR A 304 15.84 -9.57 6.40
CA THR A 304 16.39 -10.91 6.17
C THR A 304 17.87 -10.98 6.51
N GLU A 305 18.36 -12.19 6.81
CA GLU A 305 19.77 -12.41 7.13
C GLU A 305 20.71 -12.07 5.96
N ILE A 306 20.29 -12.35 4.73
CA ILE A 306 21.08 -12.05 3.52
C ILE A 306 21.27 -10.53 3.36
N LEU A 307 20.21 -9.76 3.53
CA LEU A 307 20.28 -8.30 3.45
C LEU A 307 21.09 -7.71 4.60
N ALA A 308 20.89 -8.22 5.81
CA ALA A 308 21.67 -7.83 6.98
C ALA A 308 23.16 -8.13 6.78
N GLU A 309 23.51 -9.30 6.24
CA GLU A 309 24.90 -9.68 5.93
C GLU A 309 25.53 -8.75 4.89
N GLN A 310 24.76 -8.36 3.86
CA GLN A 310 25.23 -7.41 2.87
C GLN A 310 25.54 -6.04 3.47
N HIS A 311 24.66 -5.53 4.34
CA HIS A 311 24.93 -4.30 5.07
C HIS A 311 26.16 -4.46 5.96
N PHE A 312 26.25 -5.55 6.70
CA PHE A 312 27.36 -5.83 7.59
C PHE A 312 28.71 -5.82 6.85
N ARG A 313 28.80 -6.55 5.74
CA ARG A 313 30.03 -6.59 4.92
C ARG A 313 30.45 -5.22 4.40
N LYS A 314 29.49 -4.40 3.93
CA LYS A 314 29.79 -3.04 3.47
C LYS A 314 30.23 -2.12 4.61
N LEU A 315 29.51 -2.16 5.72
CA LEU A 315 29.76 -1.30 6.87
C LEU A 315 31.07 -1.64 7.58
N ILE A 316 31.45 -2.92 7.66
CA ILE A 316 32.75 -3.33 8.19
C ILE A 316 33.88 -2.71 7.38
N VAL A 317 33.84 -2.83 6.04
CA VAL A 317 34.88 -2.26 5.18
C VAL A 317 35.06 -0.76 5.38
N TRP A 318 33.98 -0.04 5.60
CA TRP A 318 34.01 1.42 5.77
C TRP A 318 34.33 1.87 7.19
N LEU A 319 33.83 1.18 8.20
CA LEU A 319 33.83 1.64 9.58
C LEU A 319 34.88 0.98 10.45
N GLU A 320 35.19 -0.31 10.25
CA GLU A 320 36.12 -1.04 11.13
C GLU A 320 37.51 -0.41 11.19
N PRO A 321 38.12 0.06 10.06
CA PRO A 321 39.40 0.78 10.11
C PRO A 321 39.38 2.04 10.97
N LEU A 322 38.22 2.68 11.10
CA LEU A 322 38.02 3.90 11.88
C LEU A 322 37.67 3.60 13.34
N LEU A 323 36.99 2.49 13.61
CA LEU A 323 36.54 2.08 14.96
C LEU A 323 37.62 1.34 15.75
N THR A 324 38.43 0.54 15.10
CA THR A 324 39.51 -0.27 15.75
C THR A 324 40.49 0.58 16.57
N PRO A 325 40.96 1.75 16.10
CA PRO A 325 41.81 2.63 16.90
C PRO A 325 41.13 3.19 18.16
N LEU A 326 39.81 3.20 18.19
CA LEU A 326 38.98 3.64 19.32
C LEU A 326 38.62 2.51 20.28
N GLY A 327 39.08 1.28 20.02
CA GLY A 327 38.69 0.10 20.79
C GLY A 327 37.24 -0.34 20.58
N LEU A 328 36.61 0.11 19.49
CA LEU A 328 35.22 -0.17 19.13
C LEU A 328 35.14 -1.15 17.96
N THR A 329 34.00 -1.84 17.83
CA THR A 329 33.78 -2.82 16.76
C THR A 329 32.34 -2.80 16.25
N VAL A 330 32.09 -3.52 15.16
CA VAL A 330 30.76 -3.78 14.61
C VAL A 330 30.32 -5.19 14.99
N ALA A 331 29.20 -5.34 15.67
CA ALA A 331 28.62 -6.62 16.03
C ALA A 331 27.61 -7.11 15.00
N TRP A 332 27.61 -8.43 14.79
CA TRP A 332 26.65 -9.14 13.96
C TRP A 332 25.66 -9.93 14.81
N LEU A 333 24.35 -9.80 14.56
CA LEU A 333 23.34 -10.49 15.36
C LEU A 333 22.16 -10.99 14.52
N THR A 334 22.06 -12.32 14.38
CA THR A 334 20.96 -13.00 13.65
C THR A 334 20.37 -14.15 14.45
N GLY A 335 19.23 -14.68 13.97
CA GLY A 335 18.56 -15.81 14.59
C GLY A 335 19.30 -17.14 14.42
N SER A 336 20.06 -17.29 13.34
CA SER A 336 20.75 -18.56 12.95
C SER A 336 22.13 -18.75 13.58
N GLN A 337 22.65 -17.75 14.34
CA GLN A 337 23.98 -17.84 14.96
C GLN A 337 24.10 -18.94 15.99
N LYS A 338 25.27 -19.58 16.04
CA LYS A 338 25.60 -20.53 17.09
C LYS A 338 25.59 -19.88 18.47
N LYS A 339 25.15 -20.61 19.49
CA LYS A 339 24.99 -20.11 20.85
C LYS A 339 26.22 -19.41 21.42
N LYS A 340 27.42 -19.94 21.16
CA LYS A 340 28.70 -19.38 21.64
C LYS A 340 29.03 -18.05 20.95
N GLU A 341 28.85 -17.98 19.64
CA GLU A 341 29.09 -16.75 18.84
C GLU A 341 28.11 -15.65 19.25
N ARG A 342 26.82 -16.04 19.38
CA ARG A 342 25.78 -15.12 19.83
C ARG A 342 26.09 -14.57 21.23
N ALA A 343 26.50 -15.39 22.18
CA ALA A 343 26.85 -14.94 23.53
C ALA A 343 28.00 -13.93 23.52
N ALA A 344 29.03 -14.16 22.68
CA ALA A 344 30.14 -13.22 22.52
C ALA A 344 29.64 -11.84 21.97
N MET A 345 28.75 -11.86 20.96
CA MET A 345 28.18 -10.61 20.41
C MET A 345 27.34 -9.87 21.45
N LEU A 346 26.51 -10.59 22.23
CA LEU A 346 25.71 -9.99 23.30
C LEU A 346 26.59 -9.32 24.36
N ALA A 347 27.71 -9.92 24.74
CA ALA A 347 28.64 -9.32 25.69
C ALA A 347 29.30 -8.03 25.14
N LEU A 348 29.66 -8.00 23.86
CA LEU A 348 30.19 -6.79 23.19
C LEU A 348 29.13 -5.67 23.13
N ILE A 349 27.86 -6.01 22.93
CA ILE A 349 26.76 -5.03 22.90
C ILE A 349 26.54 -4.47 24.31
N GLU A 350 26.44 -5.32 25.32
CA GLU A 350 26.18 -4.93 26.71
C GLU A 350 27.32 -4.09 27.31
N SER A 351 28.56 -4.41 26.96
CA SER A 351 29.73 -3.62 27.39
C SER A 351 29.85 -2.26 26.68
N GLY A 352 29.20 -2.08 25.52
CA GLY A 352 29.34 -0.90 24.66
C GLY A 352 30.55 -0.96 23.74
N ALA A 353 31.33 -2.06 23.72
CA ALA A 353 32.43 -2.25 22.77
C ALA A 353 31.94 -2.39 21.33
N ALA A 354 30.75 -2.98 21.12
CA ALA A 354 30.07 -2.93 19.84
C ALA A 354 29.36 -1.57 19.70
N ALA A 355 29.95 -0.65 18.95
CA ALA A 355 29.37 0.67 18.69
C ALA A 355 28.25 0.62 17.64
N LEU A 356 28.33 -0.31 16.68
CA LEU A 356 27.29 -0.59 15.69
C LEU A 356 26.87 -2.07 15.79
N VAL A 357 25.58 -2.31 15.81
CA VAL A 357 25.00 -3.66 15.78
C VAL A 357 24.20 -3.82 14.51
N VAL A 358 24.58 -4.75 13.64
CA VAL A 358 23.87 -5.05 12.40
C VAL A 358 23.20 -6.42 12.53
N GLY A 359 21.93 -6.53 12.18
CA GLY A 359 21.25 -7.81 12.25
C GLY A 359 19.82 -7.78 11.71
N THR A 360 19.08 -8.84 12.07
CA THR A 360 17.66 -8.98 11.76
C THR A 360 16.81 -8.60 12.99
N HIS A 361 15.54 -9.03 13.03
CA HIS A 361 14.70 -8.90 14.23
C HIS A 361 15.32 -9.46 15.53
N ALA A 362 16.44 -10.21 15.41
CA ALA A 362 17.20 -10.68 16.57
C ALA A 362 17.73 -9.52 17.44
N VAL A 363 17.96 -8.34 16.86
CA VAL A 363 18.47 -7.13 17.55
C VAL A 363 17.48 -6.58 18.57
N ILE A 364 16.17 -6.76 18.33
CA ILE A 364 15.10 -6.24 19.21
C ILE A 364 14.67 -7.24 20.30
N GLN A 365 15.19 -8.47 20.31
CA GLN A 365 14.83 -9.47 21.31
C GLN A 365 15.18 -9.01 22.73
N ALA A 366 14.37 -9.39 23.70
CA ALA A 366 14.50 -8.94 25.10
C ALA A 366 15.89 -9.19 25.72
N GLN A 367 16.57 -10.25 25.29
CA GLN A 367 17.93 -10.62 25.75
C GLN A 367 19.05 -9.68 25.25
N VAL A 368 18.78 -8.83 24.24
CA VAL A 368 19.77 -7.88 23.73
C VAL A 368 19.68 -6.61 24.58
N LYS A 369 20.70 -6.37 25.38
CA LYS A 369 20.82 -5.18 26.23
C LYS A 369 21.89 -4.26 25.64
N PHE A 370 21.49 -3.06 25.25
CA PHE A 370 22.43 -2.01 24.85
C PHE A 370 22.89 -1.24 26.09
N LYS A 371 24.13 -0.80 26.07
CA LYS A 371 24.64 0.09 27.11
C LYS A 371 24.05 1.51 26.97
N ASN A 372 24.00 2.01 25.73
CA ASN A 372 23.55 3.36 25.41
C ASN A 372 23.14 3.48 23.93
N LEU A 373 22.04 2.84 23.54
CA LEU A 373 21.50 2.93 22.18
C LEU A 373 20.92 4.33 21.92
N ALA A 374 21.38 5.05 20.91
CA ALA A 374 20.82 6.36 20.56
C ALA A 374 20.23 6.45 19.15
N LEU A 375 20.64 5.58 18.24
CA LEU A 375 20.14 5.58 16.87
C LEU A 375 19.74 4.16 16.44
N ALA A 376 18.52 4.00 15.99
CA ALA A 376 18.04 2.78 15.35
C ALA A 376 17.75 3.06 13.87
N ILE A 377 18.34 2.23 13.00
CA ILE A 377 18.16 2.29 11.54
C ILE A 377 17.40 1.05 11.10
N ILE A 378 16.31 1.21 10.37
CA ILE A 378 15.47 0.12 9.87
C ILE A 378 15.47 0.17 8.35
N ASP A 379 15.99 -0.87 7.71
CA ASP A 379 15.91 -0.99 6.26
C ASP A 379 14.65 -1.75 5.83
N GLU A 380 14.09 -1.37 4.66
CA GLU A 380 12.83 -1.93 4.12
C GLU A 380 11.67 -1.88 5.13
N GLN A 381 11.40 -0.69 5.66
CA GLN A 381 10.40 -0.42 6.71
C GLN A 381 9.07 -1.16 6.51
N HIS A 382 8.58 -1.27 5.27
CA HIS A 382 7.30 -1.89 4.96
C HIS A 382 7.20 -3.38 5.34
N ARG A 383 8.35 -4.04 5.62
CA ARG A 383 8.43 -5.44 6.07
C ARG A 383 8.46 -5.59 7.60
N PHE A 384 8.50 -4.48 8.33
CA PHE A 384 8.46 -4.49 9.80
C PHE A 384 7.09 -4.04 10.32
N GLY A 385 6.48 -4.86 11.17
CA GLY A 385 5.22 -4.52 11.82
C GLY A 385 5.37 -3.45 12.91
N VAL A 386 4.25 -2.84 13.29
CA VAL A 386 4.16 -1.84 14.37
C VAL A 386 4.78 -2.33 15.68
N ALA A 387 4.50 -3.58 16.09
CA ALA A 387 5.03 -4.18 17.31
C ALA A 387 6.56 -4.24 17.35
N GLN A 388 7.21 -4.44 16.21
CA GLN A 388 8.67 -4.48 16.12
C GLN A 388 9.31 -3.10 16.26
N ARG A 389 8.63 -2.06 15.77
CA ARG A 389 9.07 -0.66 15.94
C ARG A 389 8.93 -0.21 17.39
N LEU A 390 7.82 -0.56 18.04
CA LEU A 390 7.60 -0.30 19.47
C LEU A 390 8.66 -0.99 20.33
N ALA A 391 9.01 -2.25 20.05
CA ALA A 391 10.03 -2.99 20.77
C ALA A 391 11.43 -2.34 20.71
N LEU A 392 11.76 -1.58 19.66
CA LEU A 392 12.99 -0.78 19.63
C LEU A 392 12.92 0.44 20.53
N ARG A 393 11.76 1.08 20.55
CA ARG A 393 11.49 2.23 21.40
C ARG A 393 11.65 1.87 22.88
N ASP A 394 11.07 0.74 23.27
CA ASP A 394 11.09 0.24 24.65
C ASP A 394 12.51 -0.17 25.13
N LYS A 395 13.51 -0.29 24.23
CA LYS A 395 14.89 -0.64 24.58
C LYS A 395 15.67 0.44 25.33
N LEU A 396 15.21 1.68 25.32
CA LEU A 396 15.84 2.80 26.01
C LEU A 396 15.01 3.35 27.20
N ASP A 397 13.87 2.76 27.46
CA ASP A 397 12.87 3.27 28.42
C ASP A 397 13.39 3.34 29.89
N ASP A 398 14.49 2.64 30.20
CA ASP A 398 15.14 2.71 31.52
C ASP A 398 15.67 4.11 31.90
N ALA A 399 15.77 5.04 30.93
CA ALA A 399 16.29 6.41 31.13
C ALA A 399 15.26 7.52 30.82
N GLY A 400 14.01 7.19 30.46
CA GLY A 400 13.01 8.16 30.01
C GLY A 400 13.41 8.91 28.73
N GLN A 401 14.26 8.29 27.90
CA GLN A 401 14.68 8.79 26.60
C GLN A 401 14.37 7.76 25.50
N GLU A 402 14.00 8.24 24.33
CA GLU A 402 13.77 7.40 23.14
C GLU A 402 14.94 7.52 22.17
N PRO A 403 15.30 6.43 21.44
CA PRO A 403 16.32 6.52 20.39
C PRO A 403 15.80 7.32 19.21
N HIS A 404 16.71 7.95 18.48
CA HIS A 404 16.43 8.45 17.14
C HIS A 404 16.13 7.27 16.21
N LEU A 405 15.15 7.42 15.33
CA LEU A 405 14.72 6.37 14.40
C LEU A 405 14.88 6.86 12.95
N LEU A 406 15.73 6.17 12.19
CA LEU A 406 15.91 6.36 10.76
C LEU A 406 15.34 5.13 10.03
N MET A 407 14.26 5.32 9.30
CA MET A 407 13.66 4.27 8.48
C MET A 407 14.07 4.46 7.03
N MET A 408 14.33 3.37 6.31
CA MET A 408 14.70 3.39 4.90
C MET A 408 13.69 2.61 4.07
N SER A 409 13.41 3.10 2.86
CA SER A 409 12.59 2.40 1.88
C SER A 409 13.21 2.50 0.49
N ALA A 410 13.28 1.36 -0.22
CA ALA A 410 13.67 1.30 -1.62
C ALA A 410 12.49 1.51 -2.58
N THR A 411 11.25 1.49 -2.07
CA THR A 411 10.08 1.89 -2.84
C THR A 411 9.89 3.39 -2.68
N PRO A 412 10.10 4.19 -3.72
CA PRO A 412 9.70 5.57 -3.68
C PRO A 412 8.19 5.66 -3.44
N ILE A 413 7.79 6.48 -2.50
CA ILE A 413 6.39 6.77 -2.22
C ILE A 413 6.15 8.20 -2.71
N PRO A 414 5.11 8.47 -3.53
CA PRO A 414 4.80 9.83 -3.93
C PRO A 414 4.76 10.75 -2.72
N ARG A 415 5.42 11.91 -2.81
CA ARG A 415 5.61 12.82 -1.67
C ARG A 415 4.30 13.19 -0.98
N THR A 416 3.25 13.41 -1.76
CA THR A 416 1.90 13.70 -1.26
C THR A 416 1.33 12.55 -0.43
N LEU A 417 1.55 11.31 -0.89
CA LEU A 417 1.14 10.11 -0.20
C LEU A 417 1.98 9.88 1.07
N ALA A 418 3.29 10.05 0.97
CA ALA A 418 4.21 9.92 2.10
C ALA A 418 3.85 10.91 3.22
N MET A 419 3.61 12.16 2.89
CA MET A 419 3.20 13.20 3.84
C MET A 419 1.79 13.01 4.43
N SER A 420 0.97 12.17 3.83
CA SER A 420 -0.41 11.91 4.28
C SER A 420 -0.52 10.63 5.11
N TYR A 421 0.31 9.63 4.85
CA TYR A 421 0.26 8.34 5.53
C TYR A 421 1.37 8.17 6.58
N TYR A 422 2.49 8.86 6.41
CA TYR A 422 3.62 8.84 7.34
C TYR A 422 3.87 10.22 7.94
N ALA A 423 2.81 10.99 8.17
CA ALA A 423 2.98 12.38 8.61
C ALA A 423 3.47 12.53 10.06
N ASP A 424 3.55 11.43 10.78
CA ASP A 424 4.35 11.33 12.00
C ASP A 424 5.85 11.23 11.70
N LEU A 425 6.25 11.00 10.43
CA LEU A 425 7.64 10.93 10.00
C LEU A 425 8.05 12.17 9.22
N ASP A 426 9.25 12.68 9.50
CA ASP A 426 9.92 13.60 8.60
C ASP A 426 10.46 12.80 7.39
N VAL A 427 10.27 13.30 6.18
CA VAL A 427 10.62 12.57 4.95
C VAL A 427 11.80 13.23 4.26
N SER A 428 12.85 12.46 4.04
CA SER A 428 14.00 12.82 3.21
C SER A 428 14.04 11.99 1.94
N THR A 429 14.26 12.62 0.80
CA THR A 429 14.23 11.98 -0.50
C THR A 429 15.59 12.06 -1.19
N LEU A 430 16.12 10.91 -1.63
CA LEU A 430 17.25 10.83 -2.54
C LEU A 430 16.72 10.77 -3.98
N ASP A 431 16.66 11.94 -4.58
CA ASP A 431 16.13 12.21 -5.92
C ASP A 431 17.24 12.24 -7.00
N GLU A 432 18.46 11.89 -6.64
CA GLU A 432 19.60 11.78 -7.53
C GLU A 432 20.20 10.38 -7.49
N LEU A 433 20.57 9.85 -8.65
CA LEU A 433 21.34 8.61 -8.74
C LEU A 433 22.85 8.91 -8.67
N PRO A 434 23.66 8.00 -8.09
CA PRO A 434 25.10 8.11 -8.11
C PRO A 434 25.65 8.19 -9.54
N PRO A 435 26.74 8.96 -9.79
CA PRO A 435 27.35 9.08 -11.09
C PRO A 435 27.85 7.71 -11.60
N GLY A 436 27.85 7.52 -12.94
CA GLY A 436 28.31 6.29 -13.59
C GLY A 436 27.25 5.21 -13.76
N ARG A 437 26.03 5.43 -13.32
CA ARG A 437 24.91 4.49 -13.51
C ARG A 437 24.25 4.72 -14.88
N THR A 438 24.22 3.66 -15.71
CA THR A 438 23.54 3.70 -17.02
C THR A 438 22.05 3.34 -16.87
N PRO A 439 21.16 4.02 -17.59
CA PRO A 439 19.74 3.66 -17.62
C PRO A 439 19.54 2.20 -18.07
N ILE A 440 18.63 1.49 -17.40
CA ILE A 440 18.31 0.11 -17.74
C ILE A 440 17.29 0.12 -18.88
N VAL A 441 17.64 -0.54 -19.99
CA VAL A 441 16.74 -0.67 -21.13
C VAL A 441 15.69 -1.73 -20.83
N THR A 442 14.43 -1.31 -20.67
CA THR A 442 13.31 -2.23 -20.42
C THR A 442 12.59 -2.57 -21.71
N LYS A 443 12.41 -3.88 -21.99
CA LYS A 443 11.67 -4.38 -23.15
C LYS A 443 10.53 -5.27 -22.72
N VAL A 444 9.35 -5.02 -23.28
CA VAL A 444 8.15 -5.85 -23.10
C VAL A 444 8.06 -6.80 -24.27
N VAL A 445 8.05 -8.10 -24.02
CA VAL A 445 8.15 -9.15 -25.04
C VAL A 445 7.07 -10.20 -24.78
N SER A 446 6.39 -10.65 -25.85
CA SER A 446 5.44 -11.76 -25.74
C SER A 446 6.18 -13.08 -25.48
N ASP A 447 5.57 -13.96 -24.70
CA ASP A 447 6.09 -15.30 -24.39
C ASP A 447 6.30 -16.15 -25.66
N SER A 448 5.57 -15.89 -26.73
CA SER A 448 5.81 -16.49 -28.06
C SER A 448 7.23 -16.25 -28.63
N ARG A 449 7.97 -15.30 -28.06
CA ARG A 449 9.35 -14.95 -28.45
C ARG A 449 10.38 -15.39 -27.40
N ARG A 450 10.01 -16.31 -26.52
CA ARG A 450 10.84 -16.83 -25.42
C ARG A 450 12.19 -17.37 -25.90
N GLU A 451 12.21 -18.09 -27.01
CA GLU A 451 13.45 -18.62 -27.62
C GLU A 451 14.47 -17.53 -27.95
N GLN A 452 13.99 -16.39 -28.50
CA GLN A 452 14.87 -15.25 -28.81
C GLN A 452 15.46 -14.61 -27.53
N VAL A 453 14.74 -14.69 -26.42
CA VAL A 453 15.25 -14.24 -25.12
C VAL A 453 16.34 -15.19 -24.61
N ILE A 454 16.14 -16.50 -24.78
CA ILE A 454 17.15 -17.52 -24.39
C ILE A 454 18.42 -17.37 -25.22
N GLU A 455 18.31 -17.13 -26.53
CA GLU A 455 19.48 -16.83 -27.39
C GLU A 455 20.24 -15.58 -26.90
N ARG A 456 19.49 -14.55 -26.46
CA ARG A 456 20.11 -13.35 -25.92
C ARG A 456 20.83 -13.60 -24.57
N ILE A 457 20.30 -14.50 -23.75
CA ILE A 457 20.96 -14.95 -22.51
C ILE A 457 22.30 -15.61 -22.85
N ARG A 458 22.32 -16.51 -23.82
CA ARG A 458 23.55 -17.16 -24.28
C ARG A 458 24.61 -16.12 -24.64
N ALA A 459 24.24 -15.14 -25.45
CA ALA A 459 25.15 -14.06 -25.86
C ALA A 459 25.65 -13.19 -24.68
N GLN A 460 24.91 -13.07 -23.59
CA GLN A 460 25.36 -12.38 -22.39
C GLN A 460 26.33 -13.26 -21.56
N VAL A 461 26.00 -14.54 -21.42
CA VAL A 461 26.85 -15.51 -20.69
C VAL A 461 28.19 -15.70 -21.41
N ASP A 462 28.21 -15.76 -22.74
CA ASP A 462 29.44 -15.83 -23.55
C ASP A 462 30.35 -14.61 -23.36
N GLN A 463 29.80 -13.48 -22.96
CA GLN A 463 30.54 -12.27 -22.57
C GLN A 463 30.97 -12.27 -21.09
N GLY A 464 30.79 -13.37 -20.37
CA GLY A 464 31.10 -13.51 -18.95
C GLY A 464 30.13 -12.76 -18.04
N ARG A 465 28.93 -12.40 -18.51
CA ARG A 465 27.92 -11.67 -17.73
C ARG A 465 26.91 -12.62 -17.10
N GLN A 466 26.28 -12.15 -16.04
CA GLN A 466 25.29 -12.93 -15.29
C GLN A 466 23.86 -12.45 -15.54
N VAL A 467 22.92 -13.38 -15.39
CA VAL A 467 21.51 -13.18 -15.73
C VAL A 467 20.62 -13.64 -14.57
N TYR A 468 19.64 -12.82 -14.23
CA TYR A 468 18.51 -13.22 -13.40
C TYR A 468 17.32 -13.64 -14.27
N TRP A 469 16.69 -14.76 -13.92
CA TRP A 469 15.42 -15.19 -14.45
C TRP A 469 14.42 -15.37 -13.31
N VAL A 470 13.37 -14.54 -13.30
CA VAL A 470 12.38 -14.50 -12.20
C VAL A 470 11.06 -15.09 -12.67
N CYS A 471 10.62 -16.13 -11.95
CA CYS A 471 9.30 -16.75 -12.13
C CYS A 471 8.30 -16.15 -11.12
N PRO A 472 7.01 -15.96 -11.50
CA PRO A 472 6.00 -15.42 -10.60
C PRO A 472 5.65 -16.40 -9.48
N LEU A 473 5.15 -15.86 -8.35
CA LEU A 473 4.43 -16.64 -7.35
C LEU A 473 2.96 -16.71 -7.74
N ILE A 474 2.38 -17.90 -7.68
CA ILE A 474 0.95 -18.12 -7.87
C ILE A 474 0.32 -18.18 -6.48
N GLU A 475 -0.44 -17.18 -6.10
CA GLU A 475 -1.01 -17.01 -4.73
C GLU A 475 -1.80 -18.21 -4.21
N GLU A 476 -2.29 -19.08 -5.10
CA GLU A 476 -3.15 -20.22 -4.74
C GLU A 476 -2.41 -21.51 -4.37
N SER A 477 -1.10 -21.65 -4.68
CA SER A 477 -0.35 -22.88 -4.37
C SER A 477 1.17 -22.71 -4.45
N GLU A 478 1.82 -22.69 -3.28
CA GLU A 478 3.29 -22.75 -3.19
C GLU A 478 3.92 -23.98 -3.87
N ALA A 479 3.14 -25.03 -4.12
CA ALA A 479 3.59 -26.22 -4.83
C ALA A 479 3.70 -25.97 -6.35
N LEU A 480 2.79 -25.18 -6.93
CA LEU A 480 2.82 -24.79 -8.33
C LEU A 480 3.99 -23.84 -8.63
N ASP A 481 4.31 -22.93 -7.71
CA ASP A 481 5.44 -22.00 -7.84
C ASP A 481 6.77 -22.74 -7.96
N LEU A 482 6.96 -23.73 -7.10
CA LEU A 482 8.16 -24.57 -7.14
C LEU A 482 8.22 -25.38 -8.45
N SER A 483 7.09 -25.91 -8.90
CA SER A 483 6.98 -26.65 -10.16
C SER A 483 7.39 -25.79 -11.35
N ASN A 484 6.91 -24.55 -11.42
CA ASN A 484 7.21 -23.62 -12.50
C ASN A 484 8.70 -23.22 -12.52
N ALA A 485 9.26 -22.83 -11.39
CA ALA A 485 10.67 -22.45 -11.32
C ALA A 485 11.59 -23.66 -11.64
N THR A 486 11.22 -24.86 -11.21
CA THR A 486 11.97 -26.08 -11.50
C THR A 486 11.86 -26.44 -12.99
N ALA A 487 10.69 -26.30 -13.59
CA ALA A 487 10.49 -26.55 -15.02
C ALA A 487 11.29 -25.55 -15.88
N THR A 488 11.26 -24.27 -15.53
CA THR A 488 12.08 -23.23 -16.19
C THR A 488 13.57 -23.49 -16.05
N HIS A 489 14.02 -23.91 -14.85
CA HIS A 489 15.41 -24.28 -14.63
C HIS A 489 15.85 -25.46 -15.52
N ALA A 490 15.02 -26.51 -15.66
CA ALA A 490 15.27 -27.65 -16.52
C ALA A 490 15.34 -27.25 -17.99
N GLU A 491 14.36 -26.46 -18.48
CA GLU A 491 14.31 -25.91 -19.84
C GLU A 491 15.57 -25.10 -20.18
N LEU A 492 15.96 -24.19 -19.30
CA LEU A 492 17.15 -23.38 -19.53
C LEU A 492 18.44 -24.22 -19.47
N SER A 493 18.50 -25.24 -18.63
CA SER A 493 19.64 -26.16 -18.55
C SER A 493 19.82 -26.98 -19.84
N GLU A 494 18.71 -27.36 -20.47
CA GLU A 494 18.72 -28.04 -21.77
C GLU A 494 19.08 -27.06 -22.91
N ALA A 495 18.52 -25.86 -22.88
CA ALA A 495 18.74 -24.85 -23.91
C ALA A 495 20.15 -24.21 -23.87
N LEU A 496 20.81 -24.22 -22.72
CA LEU A 496 22.12 -23.59 -22.49
C LEU A 496 23.17 -24.62 -22.01
N PRO A 497 23.55 -25.59 -22.83
CA PRO A 497 24.49 -26.63 -22.44
C PRO A 497 25.85 -26.03 -22.06
N GLY A 498 26.43 -26.50 -20.95
CA GLY A 498 27.72 -26.03 -20.42
C GLY A 498 27.63 -24.76 -19.57
N VAL A 499 26.47 -24.15 -19.43
CA VAL A 499 26.23 -23.00 -18.54
C VAL A 499 25.77 -23.50 -17.18
N MET A 500 26.42 -23.04 -16.10
CA MET A 500 25.96 -23.36 -14.74
C MET A 500 24.75 -22.47 -14.38
N ILE A 501 23.61 -23.12 -14.18
CA ILE A 501 22.33 -22.47 -13.82
C ILE A 501 21.98 -22.82 -12.38
N GLY A 502 21.77 -21.80 -11.55
CA GLY A 502 21.32 -21.94 -10.17
C GLY A 502 19.79 -21.84 -10.05
N LEU A 503 19.22 -22.56 -9.08
CA LEU A 503 17.81 -22.46 -8.72
C LEU A 503 17.67 -21.93 -7.29
N LEU A 504 16.79 -20.94 -7.09
CA LEU A 504 16.52 -20.33 -5.78
C LEU A 504 15.02 -20.17 -5.55
N HIS A 505 14.48 -20.76 -4.48
CA HIS A 505 13.07 -20.68 -4.16
C HIS A 505 12.79 -20.61 -2.65
N SER A 506 11.58 -20.27 -2.25
CA SER A 506 11.17 -20.02 -0.86
C SER A 506 11.40 -21.20 0.09
N ARG A 507 11.23 -22.45 -0.39
CA ARG A 507 11.32 -23.69 0.41
C ARG A 507 12.74 -24.18 0.70
N MET A 508 13.77 -23.63 0.06
CA MET A 508 15.15 -24.01 0.36
C MET A 508 15.53 -23.60 1.78
N ALA A 509 16.35 -24.43 2.42
CA ALA A 509 16.93 -24.08 3.71
C ALA A 509 17.79 -22.80 3.61
N PRO A 510 17.87 -21.96 4.65
CA PRO A 510 18.65 -20.73 4.61
C PRO A 510 20.12 -20.94 4.19
N ALA A 511 20.74 -22.03 4.62
CA ALA A 511 22.10 -22.39 4.25
C ALA A 511 22.25 -22.71 2.75
N GLU A 512 21.28 -23.41 2.16
CA GLU A 512 21.24 -23.71 0.73
C GLU A 512 21.05 -22.44 -0.12
N LYS A 513 20.10 -21.57 0.30
CA LYS A 513 19.90 -20.28 -0.34
C LYS A 513 21.19 -19.45 -0.36
N LYS A 514 21.88 -19.42 0.78
CA LYS A 514 23.15 -18.73 0.90
C LYS A 514 24.21 -19.31 -0.04
N ALA A 515 24.37 -20.65 -0.07
CA ALA A 515 25.34 -21.30 -0.92
C ALA A 515 25.12 -21.00 -2.42
N VAL A 516 23.87 -21.07 -2.89
CA VAL A 516 23.53 -20.71 -4.29
C VAL A 516 23.82 -19.24 -4.58
N MET A 517 23.51 -18.34 -3.64
CA MET A 517 23.79 -16.92 -3.80
C MET A 517 25.27 -16.59 -3.76
N ASP A 518 26.05 -17.25 -2.91
CA ASP A 518 27.51 -17.09 -2.88
C ASP A 518 28.13 -17.53 -4.21
N LEU A 519 27.73 -18.70 -4.77
CA LEU A 519 28.15 -19.17 -6.10
C LEU A 519 27.78 -18.20 -7.22
N PHE A 520 26.60 -17.59 -7.14
CA PHE A 520 26.19 -16.58 -8.11
C PHE A 520 26.99 -15.28 -7.96
N THR A 521 27.24 -14.84 -6.75
CA THR A 521 28.03 -13.63 -6.48
C THR A 521 29.49 -13.80 -6.91
N ASP A 522 30.05 -15.00 -6.74
CA ASP A 522 31.42 -15.35 -7.16
C ASP A 522 31.55 -15.57 -8.68
N GLY A 523 30.44 -15.49 -9.42
CA GLY A 523 30.42 -15.63 -10.89
C GLY A 523 30.48 -17.08 -11.38
N LEU A 524 30.41 -18.08 -10.50
CA LEU A 524 30.40 -19.50 -10.85
C LEU A 524 29.05 -19.92 -11.46
N VAL A 525 27.97 -19.36 -10.99
CA VAL A 525 26.64 -19.50 -11.58
C VAL A 525 26.41 -18.32 -12.52
N ALA A 526 26.12 -18.60 -13.79
CA ALA A 526 25.92 -17.59 -14.81
C ALA A 526 24.46 -17.14 -14.93
N VAL A 527 23.51 -18.06 -14.72
CA VAL A 527 22.06 -17.78 -14.75
C VAL A 527 21.44 -18.22 -13.43
N LEU A 528 20.72 -17.32 -12.78
CA LEU A 528 19.98 -17.63 -11.56
C LEU A 528 18.47 -17.60 -11.83
N VAL A 529 17.86 -18.78 -11.84
CA VAL A 529 16.40 -18.94 -11.89
C VAL A 529 15.86 -18.84 -10.48
N SER A 530 14.88 -17.97 -10.27
CA SER A 530 14.30 -17.84 -8.94
C SER A 530 12.83 -17.47 -8.96
N THR A 531 12.15 -17.79 -7.87
CA THR A 531 10.88 -17.15 -7.53
C THR A 531 11.15 -15.75 -6.98
N THR A 532 10.10 -14.99 -6.61
CA THR A 532 10.20 -13.59 -6.12
C THR A 532 11.10 -13.37 -4.88
N VAL A 533 11.74 -14.43 -4.37
CA VAL A 533 12.70 -14.37 -3.25
C VAL A 533 13.88 -13.42 -3.52
N ILE A 534 14.17 -13.09 -4.80
CA ILE A 534 15.19 -12.09 -5.17
C ILE A 534 14.78 -10.64 -4.78
N GLU A 535 13.57 -10.39 -4.38
CA GLU A 535 13.18 -9.06 -3.86
C GLU A 535 14.11 -8.61 -2.73
N VAL A 536 14.80 -9.55 -2.10
CA VAL A 536 15.65 -9.32 -0.95
C VAL A 536 17.13 -9.22 -1.35
N GLY A 537 17.49 -8.08 -1.84
CA GLY A 537 18.70 -7.34 -1.46
C GLY A 537 20.09 -7.76 -1.94
N VAL A 538 20.34 -8.81 -2.76
CA VAL A 538 21.73 -9.12 -3.13
C VAL A 538 22.22 -8.26 -4.29
N ASP A 539 23.39 -7.64 -4.10
CA ASP A 539 24.06 -6.79 -5.05
C ASP A 539 25.09 -7.60 -5.85
N VAL A 540 24.79 -7.86 -7.13
CA VAL A 540 25.70 -8.58 -8.04
C VAL A 540 26.05 -7.64 -9.20
N PRO A 541 27.20 -6.95 -9.14
CA PRO A 541 27.57 -5.95 -10.14
C PRO A 541 27.70 -6.48 -11.56
N ASN A 542 28.01 -7.77 -11.72
CA ASN A 542 28.16 -8.41 -13.03
C ASN A 542 26.82 -8.86 -13.66
N ALA A 543 25.72 -8.81 -12.90
CA ALA A 543 24.39 -9.13 -13.44
C ALA A 543 23.88 -7.99 -14.33
N SER A 544 23.80 -8.23 -15.63
CA SER A 544 23.45 -7.24 -16.65
C SER A 544 22.09 -7.45 -17.31
N LEU A 545 21.48 -8.62 -17.14
CA LEU A 545 20.19 -8.94 -17.72
C LEU A 545 19.24 -9.48 -16.64
N MET A 546 18.04 -8.90 -16.58
CA MET A 546 16.92 -9.37 -15.80
C MET A 546 15.81 -9.83 -16.75
N VAL A 547 15.37 -11.07 -16.60
CA VAL A 547 14.17 -11.59 -17.28
C VAL A 547 13.09 -11.85 -16.25
N ILE A 548 11.91 -11.31 -16.46
CA ILE A 548 10.75 -11.49 -15.56
C ILE A 548 9.66 -12.18 -16.35
N GLU A 549 9.34 -13.39 -15.97
CA GLU A 549 8.33 -14.23 -16.59
C GLU A 549 6.94 -13.89 -16.06
N HIS A 550 5.90 -13.94 -16.93
CA HIS A 550 4.54 -13.53 -16.58
C HIS A 550 4.48 -12.14 -15.92
N ALA A 551 5.20 -11.19 -16.48
CA ALA A 551 5.33 -9.85 -15.91
C ALA A 551 4.00 -9.12 -15.70
N GLU A 552 2.94 -9.49 -16.44
CA GLU A 552 1.57 -8.98 -16.30
C GLU A 552 0.95 -9.28 -14.93
N ARG A 553 1.48 -10.27 -14.19
CA ARG A 553 0.99 -10.67 -12.86
C ARG A 553 1.65 -9.91 -11.72
N PHE A 554 2.78 -9.26 -11.99
CA PHE A 554 3.51 -8.50 -10.97
C PHE A 554 2.91 -7.11 -10.75
N GLY A 555 3.02 -6.63 -9.52
CA GLY A 555 2.80 -5.23 -9.21
C GLY A 555 3.91 -4.33 -9.79
N LEU A 556 3.56 -3.08 -10.11
CA LEU A 556 4.49 -2.15 -10.73
C LEU A 556 5.72 -1.87 -9.84
N SER A 557 5.50 -1.72 -8.55
CA SER A 557 6.57 -1.56 -7.55
C SER A 557 7.49 -2.78 -7.47
N GLN A 558 6.95 -4.01 -7.61
CA GLN A 558 7.75 -5.24 -7.63
C GLN A 558 8.61 -5.31 -8.89
N LEU A 559 8.02 -5.03 -10.07
CA LEU A 559 8.77 -4.98 -11.33
C LEU A 559 9.93 -3.98 -11.26
N HIS A 560 9.69 -2.81 -10.66
CA HIS A 560 10.70 -1.79 -10.48
C HIS A 560 11.83 -2.25 -9.54
N GLN A 561 11.50 -2.86 -8.41
CA GLN A 561 12.50 -3.42 -7.48
C GLN A 561 13.35 -4.51 -8.13
N LEU A 562 12.72 -5.43 -8.89
CA LEU A 562 13.42 -6.48 -9.63
C LEU A 562 14.34 -5.87 -10.69
N ARG A 563 13.84 -4.94 -11.52
CA ARG A 563 14.65 -4.22 -12.50
C ARG A 563 15.89 -3.56 -11.86
N GLY A 564 15.72 -2.97 -10.69
CA GLY A 564 16.82 -2.33 -9.95
C GLY A 564 17.92 -3.27 -9.45
N ARG A 565 17.77 -4.60 -9.60
CA ARG A 565 18.80 -5.58 -9.26
C ARG A 565 19.91 -5.70 -10.31
N VAL A 566 19.67 -5.22 -11.52
CA VAL A 566 20.70 -5.09 -12.57
C VAL A 566 21.09 -3.62 -12.74
N GLY A 567 22.13 -3.34 -13.54
CA GLY A 567 22.60 -1.97 -13.78
C GLY A 567 23.40 -1.38 -12.62
N ARG A 568 24.04 -2.23 -11.81
CA ARG A 568 24.92 -1.80 -10.70
C ARG A 568 26.40 -1.77 -11.06
N GLY A 569 26.76 -2.33 -12.22
CA GLY A 569 28.10 -2.29 -12.80
C GLY A 569 28.20 -1.27 -13.92
N ALA A 570 29.40 -1.14 -14.52
CA ALA A 570 29.66 -0.26 -15.66
C ALA A 570 29.06 -0.75 -16.98
N ALA A 571 28.56 -2.00 -17.02
CA ALA A 571 28.01 -2.60 -18.23
C ALA A 571 26.56 -2.13 -18.50
N ALA A 572 26.25 -1.93 -19.78
CA ALA A 572 24.88 -1.69 -20.22
C ALA A 572 23.96 -2.84 -19.79
N SER A 573 22.87 -2.54 -19.14
CA SER A 573 21.96 -3.52 -18.55
C SER A 573 20.57 -3.44 -19.16
N ALA A 574 19.88 -4.58 -19.19
CA ALA A 574 18.54 -4.70 -19.74
C ALA A 574 17.60 -5.45 -18.81
N CYS A 575 16.31 -5.12 -18.89
CA CYS A 575 15.23 -5.84 -18.23
C CYS A 575 14.22 -6.29 -19.29
N VAL A 576 13.96 -7.58 -19.37
CA VAL A 576 12.98 -8.17 -20.29
C VAL A 576 11.75 -8.59 -19.48
N LEU A 577 10.61 -8.01 -19.82
CA LEU A 577 9.31 -8.33 -19.25
C LEU A 577 8.59 -9.27 -20.22
N LEU A 578 8.62 -10.57 -19.92
CA LEU A 578 7.87 -11.57 -20.69
C LEU A 578 6.42 -11.59 -20.20
N TYR A 579 5.48 -11.46 -21.13
CA TYR A 579 4.06 -11.55 -20.82
C TYR A 579 3.37 -12.63 -21.64
N SER A 580 2.42 -13.32 -21.03
CA SER A 580 1.55 -14.29 -21.68
C SER A 580 0.19 -13.68 -21.94
N GLN A 581 -0.37 -13.97 -23.12
CA GLN A 581 -1.74 -13.61 -23.43
C GLN A 581 -2.66 -14.78 -23.00
N PRO A 582 -3.78 -14.51 -22.33
CA PRO A 582 -4.79 -15.54 -22.10
C PRO A 582 -5.30 -16.10 -23.43
N ASP A 583 -5.64 -17.38 -23.50
CA ASP A 583 -6.17 -18.03 -24.69
C ASP A 583 -7.34 -17.23 -25.29
N GLY A 584 -7.11 -16.62 -26.48
CA GLY A 584 -8.10 -15.81 -27.19
C GLY A 584 -8.42 -14.44 -26.57
N GLY A 585 -7.70 -13.99 -25.53
CA GLY A 585 -7.92 -12.74 -24.81
C GLY A 585 -6.84 -11.67 -25.03
N ARG A 586 -7.17 -10.42 -24.70
CA ARG A 586 -6.20 -9.32 -24.57
C ARG A 586 -5.78 -9.19 -23.09
N LEU A 587 -4.58 -8.69 -22.85
CA LEU A 587 -4.17 -8.25 -21.51
C LEU A 587 -5.18 -7.26 -20.95
N SER A 588 -5.42 -7.34 -19.64
CA SER A 588 -6.24 -6.33 -18.96
C SER A 588 -5.62 -4.94 -19.15
N GLU A 589 -6.46 -3.90 -19.15
CA GLU A 589 -6.00 -2.53 -19.29
C GLU A 589 -4.95 -2.18 -18.21
N ALA A 590 -5.21 -2.54 -16.97
CA ALA A 590 -4.29 -2.32 -15.86
C ALA A 590 -2.93 -3.03 -16.05
N SER A 591 -2.92 -4.28 -16.56
CA SER A 591 -1.67 -5.00 -16.86
C SER A 591 -0.90 -4.33 -18.00
N ARG A 592 -1.59 -3.89 -19.04
CA ARG A 592 -0.98 -3.18 -20.17
C ARG A 592 -0.35 -1.86 -19.75
N GLU A 593 -1.07 -1.06 -18.96
CA GLU A 593 -0.56 0.22 -18.45
C GLU A 593 0.64 0.03 -17.51
N ARG A 594 0.66 -1.01 -16.67
CA ARG A 594 1.83 -1.35 -15.83
C ARG A 594 3.07 -1.68 -16.67
N LEU A 595 2.94 -2.56 -17.67
CA LEU A 595 4.05 -2.94 -18.53
C LEU A 595 4.56 -1.75 -19.37
N LYS A 596 3.64 -0.91 -19.84
CA LYS A 596 3.95 0.33 -20.56
C LYS A 596 4.73 1.31 -19.66
N ALA A 597 4.27 1.54 -18.43
CA ALA A 597 4.96 2.41 -17.48
C ALA A 597 6.41 1.96 -17.25
N MET A 598 6.65 0.66 -17.08
CA MET A 598 8.00 0.11 -16.92
C MET A 598 8.90 0.32 -18.14
N ALA A 599 8.34 0.31 -19.34
CA ALA A 599 9.10 0.53 -20.58
C ALA A 599 9.44 2.00 -20.83
N GLU A 600 8.57 2.92 -20.41
CA GLU A 600 8.68 4.36 -20.69
C GLU A 600 9.60 5.10 -19.74
N THR A 601 9.71 4.66 -18.47
CA THR A 601 10.50 5.39 -17.48
C THR A 601 11.36 4.50 -16.60
N ASN A 602 12.52 5.04 -16.20
CA ASN A 602 13.39 4.45 -15.18
C ASN A 602 13.24 5.15 -13.82
N ASP A 603 12.50 6.26 -13.74
CA ASP A 603 12.30 7.01 -12.51
C ASP A 603 11.34 6.27 -11.59
N GLY A 604 11.84 5.86 -10.41
CA GLY A 604 11.06 5.12 -9.42
C GLY A 604 9.92 5.95 -8.81
N PHE A 605 10.05 7.28 -8.73
CA PHE A 605 8.98 8.15 -8.22
C PHE A 605 7.83 8.25 -9.23
N GLU A 606 8.15 8.37 -10.52
CA GLU A 606 7.15 8.35 -11.59
C GLU A 606 6.44 6.99 -11.67
N ILE A 607 7.19 5.89 -11.52
CA ILE A 607 6.62 4.54 -11.46
C ILE A 607 5.66 4.41 -10.26
N ALA A 608 6.06 4.89 -9.10
CA ALA A 608 5.21 4.85 -7.91
C ALA A 608 3.95 5.70 -8.07
N ARG A 609 4.03 6.86 -8.73
CA ARG A 609 2.88 7.70 -9.05
C ARG A 609 1.91 6.95 -9.98
N ARG A 610 2.41 6.33 -11.05
CA ARG A 610 1.58 5.53 -11.98
C ARG A 610 0.99 4.28 -11.32
N ASP A 611 1.73 3.62 -10.42
CA ASP A 611 1.21 2.47 -9.65
C ASP A 611 0.00 2.89 -8.79
N LEU A 612 0.09 4.07 -8.19
CA LEU A 612 -1.00 4.66 -7.42
C LEU A 612 -2.22 4.97 -8.29
N GLU A 613 -2.03 5.55 -9.48
CA GLU A 613 -3.09 5.83 -10.44
C GLU A 613 -3.80 4.56 -10.93
N ILE A 614 -3.03 3.50 -11.24
CA ILE A 614 -3.56 2.24 -11.77
C ILE A 614 -4.31 1.44 -10.70
N ARG A 615 -3.78 1.36 -9.46
CA ARG A 615 -4.37 0.56 -8.37
C ARG A 615 -5.35 1.34 -7.51
N GLY A 616 -5.21 2.65 -7.46
CA GLY A 616 -5.83 3.49 -6.46
C GLY A 616 -5.12 3.40 -5.09
N PRO A 617 -5.30 4.41 -4.23
CA PRO A 617 -4.60 4.52 -2.94
C PRO A 617 -4.89 3.36 -1.97
N GLY A 618 -6.02 2.67 -2.13
CA GLY A 618 -6.46 1.56 -1.29
C GLY A 618 -5.63 0.29 -1.43
N GLU A 619 -5.24 -0.07 -2.65
CA GLU A 619 -4.43 -1.26 -2.92
C GLU A 619 -2.92 -0.99 -2.79
N PHE A 620 -2.48 0.23 -3.11
CA PHE A 620 -1.07 0.61 -3.08
C PHE A 620 -0.43 0.41 -1.70
N LEU A 621 -1.16 0.70 -0.63
CA LEU A 621 -0.67 0.62 0.75
C LEU A 621 -0.83 -0.75 1.40
N GLY A 622 -1.37 -1.73 0.66
CA GLY A 622 -1.60 -3.06 1.18
C GLY A 622 -2.55 -3.02 2.39
N ALA A 623 -3.83 -2.97 2.17
CA ALA A 623 -4.89 -2.82 3.19
C ALA A 623 -4.79 -3.80 4.39
N ARG A 624 -3.90 -4.78 4.32
CA ARG A 624 -3.67 -5.79 5.37
C ARG A 624 -2.40 -5.56 6.21
N GLN A 625 -1.46 -4.71 5.77
CA GLN A 625 -0.13 -4.64 6.42
C GLN A 625 0.12 -3.37 7.24
N SER A 626 -0.57 -2.27 6.98
CA SER A 626 -0.18 -0.98 7.58
C SER A 626 -1.05 -0.47 8.71
N GLY A 627 -2.23 -1.10 9.00
CA GLY A 627 -3.15 -0.55 10.03
C GLY A 627 -3.61 0.90 9.76
N ALA A 628 -3.05 1.55 8.73
CA ALA A 628 -3.39 2.89 8.35
C ALA A 628 -4.85 2.91 7.87
N ALA A 629 -5.67 3.72 8.51
CA ALA A 629 -7.04 3.95 8.09
C ALA A 629 -7.02 4.58 6.70
N LEU A 630 -7.29 3.76 5.68
CA LEU A 630 -7.50 4.24 4.33
C LEU A 630 -8.57 5.32 4.37
N LEU A 631 -8.34 6.41 3.64
CA LEU A 631 -9.36 7.43 3.38
C LEU A 631 -10.57 6.74 2.76
N ARG A 632 -11.75 6.98 3.31
CA ARG A 632 -13.00 6.38 2.85
C ARG A 632 -13.59 7.14 1.68
N PHE A 633 -13.40 8.46 1.68
CA PHE A 633 -14.09 9.40 0.82
C PHE A 633 -13.14 10.22 -0.04
N ALA A 634 -12.08 10.74 0.54
CA ALA A 634 -11.13 11.61 -0.13
C ALA A 634 -10.11 10.83 -0.97
N ASN A 635 -9.71 11.43 -2.09
CA ASN A 635 -8.60 11.01 -2.91
C ASN A 635 -7.52 12.09 -2.88
N LEU A 636 -6.29 11.73 -2.51
CA LEU A 636 -5.20 12.68 -2.30
C LEU A 636 -4.75 13.43 -3.56
N GLU A 637 -5.02 12.87 -4.75
CA GLU A 637 -4.66 13.49 -6.03
C GLU A 637 -5.73 14.47 -6.48
N THR A 638 -6.98 14.02 -6.54
CA THR A 638 -8.09 14.85 -7.01
C THR A 638 -8.54 15.88 -5.99
N ASP A 639 -8.38 15.58 -4.69
CA ASP A 639 -8.80 16.45 -3.59
C ASP A 639 -7.63 17.23 -2.95
N ALA A 640 -6.49 17.42 -3.69
CA ALA A 640 -5.32 18.15 -3.22
C ALA A 640 -5.65 19.55 -2.64
N PRO A 641 -6.56 20.37 -3.21
CA PRO A 641 -6.95 21.65 -2.61
C PRO A 641 -7.56 21.52 -1.22
N LEU A 642 -8.34 20.46 -0.97
CA LEU A 642 -8.94 20.17 0.35
C LEU A 642 -7.87 19.72 1.34
N LEU A 643 -6.88 18.95 0.90
CA LEU A 643 -5.74 18.55 1.71
C LEU A 643 -4.91 19.76 2.14
N ASP A 644 -4.64 20.70 1.23
CA ASP A 644 -3.90 21.92 1.54
C ASP A 644 -4.70 22.82 2.51
N TRP A 645 -6.00 22.87 2.38
CA TRP A 645 -6.86 23.55 3.35
C TRP A 645 -6.78 22.89 4.72
N ALA A 646 -6.88 21.56 4.80
CA ALA A 646 -6.81 20.81 6.03
C ALA A 646 -5.45 21.01 6.74
N ARG A 647 -4.34 21.01 5.99
CA ARG A 647 -2.98 21.26 6.51
C ARG A 647 -2.85 22.65 7.12
N ARG A 648 -3.43 23.67 6.49
CA ARG A 648 -3.41 25.03 7.03
C ARG A 648 -4.30 25.20 8.26
N LEU A 649 -5.44 24.50 8.29
CA LEU A 649 -6.40 24.63 9.38
C LEU A 649 -5.99 23.84 10.63
N ALA A 650 -5.40 22.65 10.47
CA ALA A 650 -5.10 21.74 11.58
C ALA A 650 -4.27 22.36 12.70
N PRO A 651 -3.16 23.10 12.46
CA PRO A 651 -2.42 23.78 13.52
C PRO A 651 -3.28 24.79 14.28
N HIS A 652 -4.04 25.62 13.57
CA HIS A 652 -4.91 26.64 14.18
C HIS A 652 -6.02 26.00 15.03
N LEU A 653 -6.57 24.90 14.56
CA LEU A 653 -7.63 24.22 15.31
C LEU A 653 -7.09 23.59 16.61
N LEU A 654 -5.90 22.99 16.57
CA LEU A 654 -5.24 22.46 17.75
C LEU A 654 -4.86 23.54 18.76
N ASP A 655 -4.40 24.72 18.30
CA ASP A 655 -3.94 25.79 19.19
C ASP A 655 -5.11 26.60 19.78
N GLN A 656 -6.13 26.89 19.00
CA GLN A 656 -7.20 27.79 19.39
C GLN A 656 -8.46 27.05 19.88
N HIS A 657 -8.69 25.84 19.38
CA HIS A 657 -9.90 25.05 19.64
C HIS A 657 -9.60 23.57 19.92
N PRO A 658 -8.74 23.24 20.91
CA PRO A 658 -8.26 21.85 21.13
C PRO A 658 -9.40 20.87 21.37
N GLN A 659 -10.47 21.26 22.06
CA GLN A 659 -11.65 20.40 22.30
C GLN A 659 -12.40 20.07 21.01
N LEU A 660 -12.50 21.02 20.07
CA LEU A 660 -13.11 20.77 18.75
C LEU A 660 -12.24 19.83 17.94
N ALA A 661 -10.91 19.99 17.97
CA ALA A 661 -9.97 19.11 17.31
C ALA A 661 -10.07 17.67 17.84
N GLU A 662 -10.10 17.48 19.15
CA GLU A 662 -10.26 16.16 19.78
C GLU A 662 -11.59 15.50 19.39
N ARG A 663 -12.70 16.21 19.45
CA ARG A 663 -14.02 15.73 19.03
C ARG A 663 -14.03 15.37 17.53
N HIS A 664 -13.36 16.16 16.71
CA HIS A 664 -13.25 15.91 15.27
C HIS A 664 -12.51 14.60 15.00
N VAL A 665 -11.33 14.41 15.62
CA VAL A 665 -10.54 13.18 15.53
C VAL A 665 -11.32 11.97 16.04
N ALA A 666 -11.95 12.08 17.23
CA ALA A 666 -12.73 11.00 17.81
C ALA A 666 -13.92 10.58 16.94
N ARG A 667 -14.58 11.54 16.26
CA ARG A 667 -15.67 11.27 15.33
C ARG A 667 -15.22 10.43 14.15
N TRP A 668 -14.16 10.86 13.47
CA TRP A 668 -13.72 10.29 12.20
C TRP A 668 -12.85 9.04 12.36
N LEU A 669 -11.96 9.02 13.32
CA LEU A 669 -10.97 7.97 13.51
C LEU A 669 -11.32 7.00 14.66
N GLY A 670 -12.00 7.48 15.70
CA GLY A 670 -12.37 6.65 16.87
C GLY A 670 -11.16 6.00 17.53
N GLY A 671 -11.31 4.74 17.95
CA GLY A 671 -10.21 3.96 18.54
C GLY A 671 -9.06 3.62 17.59
N LYS A 672 -9.17 3.97 16.30
CA LYS A 672 -8.07 3.82 15.33
C LYS A 672 -6.99 4.90 15.47
N SER A 673 -7.22 5.93 16.26
CA SER A 673 -6.23 6.97 16.56
C SER A 673 -4.96 6.40 17.23
N GLU A 674 -5.05 5.33 18.00
CA GLU A 674 -3.90 4.64 18.59
C GLU A 674 -3.01 3.94 17.55
N PHE A 675 -3.60 3.43 16.47
CA PHE A 675 -2.84 2.83 15.36
C PHE A 675 -2.08 3.86 14.51
N LEU A 676 -2.47 5.13 14.55
CA LEU A 676 -1.77 6.23 13.88
C LEU A 676 -0.62 6.79 14.74
N LYS A 677 -0.56 6.43 16.03
CA LYS A 677 0.51 6.81 16.96
C LYS A 677 1.68 5.81 16.98
N ALA A 678 1.54 4.66 16.34
CA ALA A 678 2.49 3.56 16.26
C ALA A 678 3.09 3.42 14.85
#